data_c7766b643e2135df56e43c98be520326
#
_entry.id   c7766b643e2135df56e43c98be520326
#
_cell.length_a   1.000
_cell.length_b   1.000
_cell.length_c   1.000
_cell.angle_alpha   90.00
_cell.angle_beta   90.00
_cell.angle_gamma   90.00
#
_symmetry.space_group_name_H-M   'P 1'
#
loop_
_entity.id
_entity.type
_entity.pdbx_description
1 polymer ?
#
loop_
_entity_poly.entity_id
_entity_poly.type
_entity_poly.pdbx_seq_one_letter_code
_entity_poly.pdbx_strand_id
1 'polypeptide(L)'
;MEQNLSKTPIKWRASAIVLAICLVLMVVTSVIGHNIQTSGGTVRTEELTFTTDVGATSHAKLYISETATAETPAPAILLCHGYTASLDAMESNAIELSRRGYVVMALDMYGHGESTLPPDGYKQAEMGNVENYAPDLGSYSALQQFKNYDFIDLTKIGMLGHSMGTAAIQEGAYLAYSKWQAAYTAAYAEALAAGSDETTAAYTAYGAAMNSGIVLPGSMVLTGYNYNVRNINDLTYNGVTAENGVFPLYAAPINICTIQGTYDEFSGLLWGVEDSSQYTTSFKFAYGTGGATNVPSGTYFMYGDASATPLTREEAVTAAASAAVTMKPIRAAYSFNGTHSDTYYDETAIGYGIDFFDITLRGGVATIAPTEQVWHGRAACGLIGLIATLVAFVALALTLLRVPFFSTIVRPAAPSISTVHGAKGVIGYIIPYIIFLLPAPLLYYWLIGYPYYMQPQWFKFLTKFMPNSFFNMAPMNSLMLFNGVVGGVFLVLYLLVFFLIGRKKGANLETTGLKLPFTQILKSLLLAVLSFAGIYAVVYACSALSGTNFSFFKFNIMPMDSTHWVAFFKYLPVWLLFFLLCGVIYNSLTRINNAPAWLNYLLCAVVSCGGLAMMFAYDYGKLFATGVRGIQYIPGTTSPEWLAAVGMSFPTALAGIMLFGLLFILPITAVMSRVLHKKAGSVWLGGFLTAFIVLVFTISHMVISI
;
A
#
# COMPACT_ATOMS: atom_id res chain seq x y z
N MET A 1 -17.68 53.68 -13.24
CA MET A 1 -18.19 53.09 -11.99
C MET A 1 -17.12 52.14 -11.45
N GLU A 2 -16.20 52.66 -10.67
CA GLU A 2 -15.22 51.87 -9.92
C GLU A 2 -15.98 51.20 -8.79
N GLN A 3 -16.30 49.93 -8.95
CA GLN A 3 -16.78 49.11 -7.81
C GLN A 3 -15.60 48.93 -6.88
N ASN A 4 -15.65 49.58 -5.74
CA ASN A 4 -14.85 49.31 -4.55
C ASN A 4 -14.98 47.84 -4.16
N LEU A 5 -14.13 46.98 -4.76
CA LEU A 5 -13.96 45.61 -4.34
C LEU A 5 -13.25 45.65 -2.99
N SER A 6 -14.01 45.70 -1.92
CA SER A 6 -13.49 45.65 -0.55
C SER A 6 -12.57 44.42 -0.42
N LYS A 7 -11.29 44.68 -0.27
CA LYS A 7 -10.31 43.68 0.17
C LYS A 7 -10.78 43.18 1.53
N THR A 8 -11.49 42.07 1.56
CA THR A 8 -11.88 41.46 2.85
C THR A 8 -10.57 41.09 3.56
N PRO A 9 -10.20 41.77 4.64
CA PRO A 9 -8.93 41.51 5.29
C PRO A 9 -8.95 40.09 5.81
N ILE A 10 -7.97 39.31 5.40
CA ILE A 10 -7.79 37.99 5.94
C ILE A 10 -7.53 38.18 7.44
N LYS A 11 -8.37 37.65 8.32
CA LYS A 11 -8.15 37.83 9.79
C LYS A 11 -6.91 37.02 10.20
N TRP A 12 -5.81 37.68 10.45
CA TRP A 12 -4.48 37.13 10.82
C TRP A 12 -4.59 36.03 11.87
N ARG A 13 -5.38 36.33 12.88
CA ARG A 13 -5.60 35.42 14.00
C ARG A 13 -6.19 34.07 13.59
N ALA A 14 -7.07 34.03 12.60
CA ALA A 14 -7.76 32.79 12.26
C ALA A 14 -6.82 31.74 11.62
N SER A 15 -6.02 32.10 10.60
CA SER A 15 -5.10 31.13 9.97
C SER A 15 -3.97 30.70 10.90
N ALA A 16 -3.44 31.62 11.72
CA ALA A 16 -2.42 31.31 12.71
C ALA A 16 -2.97 30.42 13.86
N ILE A 17 -4.19 30.67 14.30
CA ILE A 17 -4.86 29.82 15.32
C ILE A 17 -5.10 28.42 14.73
N VAL A 18 -5.63 28.30 13.51
CA VAL A 18 -5.81 27.01 12.86
C VAL A 18 -4.49 26.27 12.71
N LEU A 19 -3.43 26.96 12.29
CA LEU A 19 -2.09 26.38 12.21
C LEU A 19 -1.62 25.85 13.58
N ALA A 20 -1.74 26.66 14.62
CA ALA A 20 -1.34 26.25 15.97
C ALA A 20 -2.13 25.02 16.45
N ILE A 21 -3.45 24.99 16.22
CA ILE A 21 -4.29 23.82 16.56
C ILE A 21 -3.80 22.59 15.79
N CYS A 22 -3.55 22.70 14.48
CA CYS A 22 -3.07 21.59 13.68
C CYS A 22 -1.71 21.08 14.17
N LEU A 23 -0.76 21.96 14.48
CA LEU A 23 0.54 21.56 15.00
C LEU A 23 0.42 20.85 16.36
N VAL A 24 -0.45 21.34 17.24
CA VAL A 24 -0.75 20.66 18.51
C VAL A 24 -1.37 19.28 18.27
N LEU A 25 -2.33 19.16 17.34
CA LEU A 25 -2.94 17.89 16.99
C LEU A 25 -1.91 16.90 16.42
N MET A 26 -1.01 17.35 15.54
CA MET A 26 0.06 16.49 15.00
C MET A 26 0.93 15.94 16.14
N VAL A 27 1.37 16.77 17.07
CA VAL A 27 2.19 16.35 18.22
C VAL A 27 1.39 15.42 19.16
N VAL A 28 0.18 15.80 19.54
CA VAL A 28 -0.65 15.02 20.48
C VAL A 28 -0.98 13.65 19.89
N THR A 29 -1.36 13.56 18.61
CA THR A 29 -1.67 12.29 17.97
C THR A 29 -0.44 11.41 17.79
N SER A 30 0.75 12.00 17.59
CA SER A 30 2.01 11.24 17.58
C SER A 30 2.33 10.66 18.96
N VAL A 31 2.17 11.43 20.03
CA VAL A 31 2.42 10.96 21.41
C VAL A 31 1.42 9.87 21.81
N ILE A 32 0.12 10.06 21.55
CA ILE A 32 -0.90 9.06 21.85
C ILE A 32 -0.68 7.80 20.98
N GLY A 33 -0.39 7.99 19.69
CA GLY A 33 -0.11 6.89 18.77
C GLY A 33 1.10 6.07 19.21
N HIS A 34 2.18 6.71 19.64
CA HIS A 34 3.34 6.05 20.23
C HIS A 34 2.99 5.25 21.49
N ASN A 35 2.20 5.85 22.39
CA ASN A 35 1.77 5.16 23.62
C ASN A 35 0.96 3.89 23.30
N ILE A 36 0.08 3.94 22.29
CA ILE A 36 -0.67 2.75 21.84
C ILE A 36 0.26 1.74 21.19
N GLN A 37 1.15 2.19 20.29
CA GLN A 37 2.12 1.34 19.61
C GLN A 37 3.03 0.60 20.56
N THR A 38 3.41 1.26 21.65
CA THR A 38 4.28 0.69 22.70
C THR A 38 3.50 0.08 23.88
N SER A 39 2.18 -0.07 23.75
CA SER A 39 1.31 -0.61 24.82
C SER A 39 1.57 0.03 26.19
N GLY A 40 1.63 1.37 26.23
CA GLY A 40 1.91 2.10 27.45
C GLY A 40 3.36 2.01 27.93
N GLY A 41 4.29 1.62 27.07
CA GLY A 41 5.71 1.47 27.37
C GLY A 41 6.16 0.03 27.70
N THR A 42 5.24 -0.96 27.68
CA THR A 42 5.56 -2.38 27.88
C THR A 42 6.11 -3.05 26.63
N VAL A 43 6.08 -2.37 25.50
CA VAL A 43 6.70 -2.77 24.23
C VAL A 43 7.71 -1.71 23.82
N ARG A 44 8.95 -2.10 23.61
CA ARG A 44 10.02 -1.27 23.05
C ARG A 44 10.04 -1.42 21.54
N THR A 45 10.25 -0.34 20.79
CA THR A 45 10.44 -0.37 19.35
C THR A 45 11.85 0.06 18.98
N GLU A 46 12.47 -0.66 18.03
CA GLU A 46 13.82 -0.38 17.52
C GLU A 46 13.82 -0.48 15.99
N GLU A 47 14.45 0.49 15.33
CA GLU A 47 14.71 0.42 13.89
C GLU A 47 15.98 -0.40 13.66
N LEU A 48 15.94 -1.32 12.71
CA LEU A 48 17.03 -2.23 12.37
C LEU A 48 17.40 -2.06 10.90
N THR A 49 18.68 -1.89 10.62
CA THR A 49 19.21 -1.92 9.25
C THR A 49 20.28 -3.01 9.16
N PHE A 50 20.19 -3.89 8.16
CA PHE A 50 21.13 -4.99 7.98
C PHE A 50 21.38 -5.27 6.50
N THR A 51 22.55 -5.87 6.20
CA THR A 51 22.88 -6.35 4.86
C THR A 51 22.35 -7.77 4.68
N THR A 52 21.66 -8.01 3.57
CA THR A 52 21.13 -9.33 3.21
C THR A 52 22.19 -10.22 2.57
N ASP A 53 21.91 -11.51 2.46
CA ASP A 53 22.81 -12.49 1.83
C ASP A 53 23.07 -12.23 0.32
N VAL A 54 22.20 -11.44 -0.31
CA VAL A 54 22.36 -10.98 -1.71
C VAL A 54 22.94 -9.55 -1.81
N GLY A 55 23.38 -8.96 -0.71
CA GLY A 55 24.05 -7.65 -0.69
C GLY A 55 23.12 -6.43 -0.72
N ALA A 56 21.80 -6.60 -0.58
CA ALA A 56 20.89 -5.48 -0.38
C ALA A 56 20.97 -4.98 1.06
N THR A 57 20.65 -3.70 1.27
CA THR A 57 20.40 -3.15 2.61
C THR A 57 18.92 -3.24 2.89
N SER A 58 18.55 -4.00 3.91
CA SER A 58 17.15 -4.10 4.37
C SER A 58 16.95 -3.32 5.65
N HIS A 59 15.77 -2.73 5.75
CA HIS A 59 15.26 -2.01 6.90
C HIS A 59 14.10 -2.78 7.52
N ALA A 60 14.06 -2.82 8.85
CA ALA A 60 12.98 -3.47 9.61
C ALA A 60 12.75 -2.74 10.93
N LYS A 61 11.58 -2.92 11.50
CA LYS A 61 11.22 -2.41 12.81
C LYS A 61 10.91 -3.55 13.75
N LEU A 62 11.63 -3.61 14.87
CA LEU A 62 11.38 -4.56 15.94
C LEU A 62 10.41 -3.97 16.97
N TYR A 63 9.51 -4.81 17.43
CA TYR A 63 8.62 -4.59 18.56
C TYR A 63 8.95 -5.65 19.60
N ILE A 64 9.49 -5.24 20.75
CA ILE A 64 10.05 -6.12 21.76
C ILE A 64 9.24 -5.98 23.04
N SER A 65 8.51 -7.03 23.42
CA SER A 65 7.80 -7.05 24.70
C SER A 65 8.79 -7.00 25.87
N GLU A 66 8.48 -6.27 26.92
CA GLU A 66 9.29 -6.24 28.15
C GLU A 66 9.42 -7.61 28.83
N THR A 67 8.51 -8.54 28.51
CA THR A 67 8.56 -9.92 29.03
C THR A 67 9.58 -10.79 28.30
N ALA A 68 10.11 -10.34 27.15
CA ALA A 68 11.12 -11.05 26.38
C ALA A 68 12.52 -10.71 26.95
N THR A 69 13.12 -11.64 27.65
CA THR A 69 14.45 -11.50 28.26
C THR A 69 15.30 -12.74 27.92
N ALA A 70 16.62 -12.67 28.18
CA ALA A 70 17.50 -13.83 28.00
C ALA A 70 17.10 -15.02 28.92
N GLU A 71 16.53 -14.74 30.11
CA GLU A 71 16.04 -15.77 31.05
C GLU A 71 14.68 -16.32 30.63
N THR A 72 13.87 -15.53 29.94
CA THR A 72 12.53 -15.91 29.46
C THR A 72 12.38 -15.54 27.98
N PRO A 73 13.05 -16.26 27.06
CA PRO A 73 12.99 -15.94 25.64
C PRO A 73 11.57 -16.09 25.09
N ALA A 74 11.15 -15.13 24.27
CA ALA A 74 9.81 -15.08 23.73
C ALA A 74 9.73 -15.67 22.31
N PRO A 75 8.58 -16.20 21.88
CA PRO A 75 8.33 -16.51 20.48
C PRO A 75 8.47 -15.25 19.60
N ALA A 76 8.96 -15.42 18.36
CA ALA A 76 9.13 -14.29 17.45
C ALA A 76 8.38 -14.48 16.14
N ILE A 77 7.93 -13.37 15.55
CA ILE A 77 7.15 -13.34 14.31
C ILE A 77 7.72 -12.32 13.34
N LEU A 78 8.03 -12.76 12.12
CA LEU A 78 8.39 -11.89 11.00
C LEU A 78 7.14 -11.50 10.22
N LEU A 79 6.96 -10.19 9.98
CA LEU A 79 5.85 -9.64 9.21
C LEU A 79 6.35 -9.09 7.87
N CYS A 80 5.71 -9.49 6.75
CA CYS A 80 5.98 -9.02 5.41
C CYS A 80 4.72 -8.42 4.77
N HIS A 81 4.82 -7.17 4.32
CA HIS A 81 3.71 -6.42 3.71
C HIS A 81 3.44 -6.81 2.25
N GLY A 82 2.37 -6.29 1.65
CA GLY A 82 2.04 -6.47 0.23
C GLY A 82 2.72 -5.44 -0.69
N TYR A 83 2.52 -5.60 -1.99
CA TYR A 83 3.05 -4.70 -3.02
C TYR A 83 2.58 -3.26 -2.83
N THR A 84 3.44 -2.28 -3.10
CA THR A 84 3.19 -0.85 -2.90
C THR A 84 2.84 -0.46 -1.46
N ALA A 85 3.29 -1.22 -0.49
CA ALA A 85 3.18 -0.91 0.93
C ALA A 85 4.59 -0.83 1.56
N SER A 86 4.68 -0.58 2.85
CA SER A 86 5.88 -0.63 3.67
C SER A 86 5.58 -1.39 4.96
N LEU A 87 6.55 -1.53 5.83
CA LEU A 87 6.38 -2.13 7.14
C LEU A 87 5.24 -1.50 7.97
N ASP A 88 4.93 -0.22 7.72
CA ASP A 88 3.82 0.47 8.40
C ASP A 88 2.45 -0.16 8.13
N ALA A 89 2.26 -0.83 6.98
CA ALA A 89 1.02 -1.53 6.69
C ALA A 89 0.78 -2.72 7.63
N MET A 90 1.86 -3.26 8.24
CA MET A 90 1.80 -4.36 9.19
C MET A 90 1.66 -3.89 10.65
N GLU A 91 1.58 -2.56 10.89
CA GLU A 91 1.60 -1.98 12.23
C GLU A 91 0.48 -2.51 13.14
N SER A 92 -0.74 -2.73 12.61
CA SER A 92 -1.85 -3.30 13.37
C SER A 92 -1.54 -4.70 13.89
N ASN A 93 -0.99 -5.57 13.03
CA ASN A 93 -0.53 -6.90 13.43
C ASN A 93 0.64 -6.82 14.41
N ALA A 94 1.60 -5.92 14.18
CA ALA A 94 2.76 -5.75 15.04
C ALA A 94 2.37 -5.31 16.46
N ILE A 95 1.47 -4.34 16.59
CA ILE A 95 0.94 -3.88 17.89
C ILE A 95 0.25 -5.03 18.60
N GLU A 96 -0.64 -5.75 17.91
CA GLU A 96 -1.46 -6.78 18.58
C GLU A 96 -0.64 -8.01 18.99
N LEU A 97 0.32 -8.42 18.19
CA LEU A 97 1.20 -9.53 18.53
C LEU A 97 2.19 -9.16 19.64
N SER A 98 2.84 -7.99 19.54
CA SER A 98 3.86 -7.58 20.52
C SER A 98 3.27 -7.34 21.93
N ARG A 99 2.07 -6.74 22.03
CA ARG A 99 1.40 -6.57 23.33
C ARG A 99 0.99 -7.90 23.99
N ARG A 100 0.95 -8.98 23.20
CA ARG A 100 0.70 -10.34 23.67
C ARG A 100 1.97 -11.10 24.07
N GLY A 101 3.12 -10.45 24.01
CA GLY A 101 4.40 -11.01 24.44
C GLY A 101 5.19 -11.70 23.32
N TYR A 102 4.84 -11.50 22.06
CA TYR A 102 5.71 -11.88 20.95
C TYR A 102 6.79 -10.81 20.72
N VAL A 103 7.97 -11.22 20.27
CA VAL A 103 8.90 -10.32 19.59
C VAL A 103 8.48 -10.26 18.12
N VAL A 104 8.29 -9.06 17.59
CA VAL A 104 7.79 -8.90 16.21
C VAL A 104 8.77 -8.08 15.39
N MET A 105 9.14 -8.56 14.21
CA MET A 105 9.93 -7.84 13.23
C MET A 105 9.05 -7.55 12.01
N ALA A 106 8.76 -6.27 11.74
CA ALA A 106 8.12 -5.84 10.50
C ALA A 106 9.21 -5.43 9.50
N LEU A 107 9.22 -6.06 8.33
CA LEU A 107 10.23 -5.88 7.29
C LEU A 107 9.74 -4.94 6.20
N ASP A 108 10.57 -3.98 5.79
CA ASP A 108 10.48 -3.39 4.47
C ASP A 108 11.11 -4.36 3.45
N MET A 109 10.31 -4.91 2.55
CA MET A 109 10.80 -5.80 1.51
C MET A 109 11.64 -5.05 0.47
N TYR A 110 12.47 -5.75 -0.30
CA TYR A 110 13.35 -5.11 -1.31
C TYR A 110 12.61 -4.09 -2.17
N GLY A 111 13.19 -2.89 -2.28
CA GLY A 111 12.66 -1.76 -3.04
C GLY A 111 11.46 -1.06 -2.41
N HIS A 112 11.02 -1.46 -1.23
CA HIS A 112 9.92 -0.82 -0.49
C HIS A 112 10.46 -0.13 0.76
N GLY A 113 9.74 0.90 1.23
CA GLY A 113 10.13 1.66 2.40
C GLY A 113 11.57 2.15 2.31
N GLU A 114 12.38 1.84 3.31
CA GLU A 114 13.81 2.21 3.36
C GLU A 114 14.75 1.09 2.87
N SER A 115 14.24 -0.04 2.41
CA SER A 115 15.04 -1.15 1.87
C SER A 115 15.46 -0.91 0.43
N THR A 116 16.73 -1.19 0.13
CA THR A 116 17.28 -1.09 -1.22
C THR A 116 16.93 -2.32 -2.06
N LEU A 117 17.12 -2.20 -3.37
CA LEU A 117 17.17 -3.36 -4.25
C LEU A 117 18.54 -4.06 -4.13
N PRO A 118 18.63 -5.38 -4.38
CA PRO A 118 19.91 -6.06 -4.53
C PRO A 118 20.78 -5.43 -5.63
N PRO A 119 22.12 -5.40 -5.46
CA PRO A 119 23.05 -4.76 -6.42
C PRO A 119 22.95 -5.31 -7.84
N ASP A 120 22.65 -6.60 -8.01
CA ASP A 120 22.56 -7.29 -9.30
C ASP A 120 21.24 -7.06 -10.04
N GLY A 121 20.47 -6.05 -9.61
CA GLY A 121 19.32 -5.57 -10.36
C GLY A 121 18.15 -6.53 -10.41
N TYR A 122 17.68 -6.97 -9.27
CA TYR A 122 16.40 -7.65 -9.17
C TYR A 122 15.30 -6.77 -9.78
N LYS A 123 14.90 -7.12 -10.99
CA LYS A 123 13.85 -6.42 -11.71
C LYS A 123 12.50 -6.86 -11.17
N GLN A 124 11.99 -6.13 -10.21
CA GLN A 124 10.59 -6.26 -9.80
C GLN A 124 9.60 -5.90 -10.92
N ALA A 125 10.09 -5.29 -12.00
CA ALA A 125 9.29 -4.74 -13.07
C ALA A 125 8.45 -5.75 -13.86
N GLU A 126 8.71 -7.02 -13.70
CA GLU A 126 8.05 -8.07 -14.45
C GLU A 126 7.29 -9.01 -13.51
N MET A 127 6.24 -8.49 -12.86
CA MET A 127 5.22 -9.35 -12.25
C MET A 127 4.59 -10.24 -13.35
N GLY A 128 5.13 -11.41 -13.55
CA GLY A 128 4.78 -12.34 -14.63
C GLY A 128 5.99 -13.03 -15.22
N ASN A 129 7.20 -12.52 -14.99
CA ASN A 129 8.43 -13.19 -15.39
C ASN A 129 9.17 -13.66 -14.14
N VAL A 130 8.94 -14.91 -13.77
CA VAL A 130 9.43 -15.56 -12.54
C VAL A 130 10.95 -15.61 -12.48
N GLU A 131 11.64 -15.51 -13.63
CA GLU A 131 13.10 -15.62 -13.73
C GLU A 131 13.90 -14.44 -13.15
N ASN A 132 13.23 -13.29 -12.96
CA ASN A 132 13.91 -12.06 -12.49
C ASN A 132 13.37 -11.54 -11.14
N TYR A 133 12.62 -12.34 -10.41
CA TYR A 133 12.02 -11.96 -9.15
C TYR A 133 12.87 -12.51 -8.00
N ALA A 134 13.30 -11.63 -7.06
CA ALA A 134 13.89 -12.09 -5.81
C ALA A 134 12.80 -12.76 -5.00
N PRO A 135 12.74 -14.06 -4.95
CA PRO A 135 11.52 -14.70 -4.51
C PRO A 135 11.20 -14.44 -3.04
N ASP A 136 12.22 -14.30 -2.21
CA ASP A 136 12.08 -14.07 -0.77
C ASP A 136 11.98 -12.59 -0.38
N LEU A 137 12.28 -11.66 -1.28
CA LEU A 137 12.24 -10.21 -1.07
C LEU A 137 12.93 -9.72 0.22
N GLY A 138 13.94 -10.46 0.71
CA GLY A 138 14.69 -10.18 1.92
C GLY A 138 14.17 -10.89 3.17
N SER A 139 13.06 -11.64 3.08
CA SER A 139 12.46 -12.32 4.22
C SER A 139 13.34 -13.41 4.81
N TYR A 140 14.14 -14.12 4.00
CA TYR A 140 15.12 -15.09 4.49
C TYR A 140 16.17 -14.41 5.37
N SER A 141 16.80 -13.34 4.87
CA SER A 141 17.83 -12.63 5.62
C SER A 141 17.24 -12.00 6.91
N ALA A 142 16.01 -11.48 6.85
CA ALA A 142 15.31 -10.96 8.02
C ALA A 142 15.01 -12.07 9.06
N LEU A 143 14.53 -13.22 8.61
CA LEU A 143 14.34 -14.40 9.48
C LEU A 143 15.63 -14.78 10.21
N GLN A 144 16.76 -14.75 9.50
CA GLN A 144 18.06 -15.09 10.09
C GLN A 144 18.56 -14.04 11.10
N GLN A 145 18.01 -12.81 11.14
CA GLN A 145 18.38 -11.83 12.18
C GLN A 145 17.95 -12.26 13.58
N PHE A 146 16.90 -13.06 13.71
CA PHE A 146 16.40 -13.49 15.01
C PHE A 146 17.45 -14.19 15.87
N LYS A 147 18.42 -14.89 15.29
CA LYS A 147 19.52 -15.54 16.01
C LYS A 147 20.47 -14.58 16.75
N ASN A 148 20.42 -13.30 16.43
CA ASN A 148 21.27 -12.29 17.03
C ASN A 148 20.73 -11.78 18.38
N TYR A 149 19.57 -12.29 18.82
CA TYR A 149 18.89 -11.83 20.03
C TYR A 149 18.66 -12.98 21.00
N ASP A 150 19.26 -12.91 22.19
CA ASP A 150 19.18 -13.93 23.23
C ASP A 150 17.80 -14.00 23.92
N PHE A 151 16.99 -12.97 23.77
CA PHE A 151 15.61 -12.90 24.26
C PHE A 151 14.58 -13.54 23.30
N ILE A 152 15.01 -14.20 22.21
CA ILE A 152 14.14 -14.89 21.25
C ILE A 152 14.26 -16.39 21.40
N ASP A 153 13.13 -17.08 21.54
CA ASP A 153 13.04 -18.54 21.48
C ASP A 153 13.05 -19.00 20.01
N LEU A 154 14.22 -19.38 19.52
CA LEU A 154 14.42 -19.81 18.12
C LEU A 154 13.66 -21.10 17.76
N THR A 155 13.08 -21.80 18.72
CA THR A 155 12.22 -22.96 18.49
C THR A 155 10.75 -22.57 18.20
N LYS A 156 10.41 -21.29 18.42
CA LYS A 156 9.05 -20.75 18.32
C LYS A 156 8.99 -19.56 17.38
N ILE A 157 9.33 -19.78 16.13
CA ILE A 157 9.37 -18.72 15.10
C ILE A 157 8.16 -18.83 14.18
N GLY A 158 7.49 -17.70 13.98
CA GLY A 158 6.38 -17.54 13.06
C GLY A 158 6.70 -16.53 11.95
N MET A 159 5.95 -16.61 10.86
CA MET A 159 5.96 -15.62 9.78
C MET A 159 4.52 -15.27 9.39
N LEU A 160 4.23 -14.00 9.13
CA LEU A 160 2.95 -13.53 8.60
C LEU A 160 3.21 -12.65 7.39
N GLY A 161 2.59 -12.97 6.29
CA GLY A 161 2.66 -12.18 5.05
C GLY A 161 1.29 -11.77 4.56
N HIS A 162 1.26 -10.63 3.87
CA HIS A 162 0.07 -10.18 3.15
C HIS A 162 0.35 -10.05 1.65
N SER A 163 -0.54 -10.60 0.82
CA SER A 163 -0.45 -10.47 -0.65
C SER A 163 0.93 -10.91 -1.18
N MET A 164 1.71 -10.04 -1.79
CA MET A 164 3.08 -10.31 -2.22
C MET A 164 3.97 -10.80 -1.05
N GLY A 165 3.76 -10.29 0.16
CA GLY A 165 4.47 -10.73 1.36
C GLY A 165 4.21 -12.20 1.70
N THR A 166 3.08 -12.80 1.28
CA THR A 166 2.84 -14.24 1.45
C THR A 166 3.78 -15.08 0.59
N ALA A 167 4.03 -14.64 -0.64
CA ALA A 167 5.02 -15.29 -1.50
C ALA A 167 6.43 -15.12 -0.91
N ALA A 168 6.75 -13.91 -0.44
CA ALA A 168 8.06 -13.63 0.16
C ALA A 168 8.36 -14.53 1.37
N ILE A 169 7.42 -14.67 2.32
CA ILE A 169 7.65 -15.52 3.51
C ILE A 169 7.71 -17.01 3.16
N GLN A 170 6.95 -17.46 2.17
CA GLN A 170 7.03 -18.86 1.71
C GLN A 170 8.41 -19.16 1.12
N GLU A 171 8.94 -18.24 0.32
CA GLU A 171 10.29 -18.36 -0.25
C GLU A 171 11.38 -18.26 0.81
N GLY A 172 11.27 -17.33 1.74
CA GLY A 172 12.23 -17.22 2.84
C GLY A 172 12.27 -18.48 3.69
N ALA A 173 11.11 -19.07 3.97
CA ALA A 173 10.99 -20.36 4.66
C ALA A 173 11.59 -21.50 3.82
N TYR A 174 11.30 -21.54 2.52
CA TYR A 174 11.87 -22.53 1.61
C TYR A 174 13.41 -22.45 1.56
N LEU A 175 13.97 -21.25 1.44
CA LEU A 175 15.42 -21.03 1.45
C LEU A 175 16.05 -21.49 2.78
N ALA A 176 15.42 -21.16 3.91
CA ALA A 176 15.88 -21.59 5.22
C ALA A 176 15.89 -23.12 5.32
N TYR A 177 14.79 -23.76 4.93
CA TYR A 177 14.64 -25.20 4.97
C TYR A 177 15.59 -25.92 4.02
N SER A 178 15.78 -25.40 2.79
CA SER A 178 16.72 -25.96 1.81
C SER A 178 18.17 -25.89 2.29
N LYS A 179 18.58 -24.78 2.90
CA LYS A 179 19.93 -24.64 3.47
C LYS A 179 20.12 -25.56 4.69
N TRP A 180 19.11 -25.70 5.53
CA TRP A 180 19.13 -26.66 6.64
C TRP A 180 19.26 -28.11 6.14
N GLN A 181 18.48 -28.48 5.12
CA GLN A 181 18.54 -29.81 4.52
C GLN A 181 19.88 -30.07 3.84
N ALA A 182 20.48 -29.09 3.19
CA ALA A 182 21.81 -29.20 2.63
C ALA A 182 22.86 -29.50 3.71
N ALA A 183 22.79 -28.81 4.86
CA ALA A 183 23.66 -29.07 6.01
C ALA A 183 23.46 -30.49 6.57
N TYR A 184 22.20 -30.94 6.67
CA TYR A 184 21.87 -32.32 7.06
C TYR A 184 22.49 -33.34 6.09
N THR A 185 22.28 -33.18 4.78
CA THR A 185 22.74 -34.13 3.76
C THR A 185 24.27 -34.22 3.73
N ALA A 186 24.94 -33.08 3.85
CA ALA A 186 26.42 -33.05 3.92
C ALA A 186 26.94 -33.82 5.13
N ALA A 187 26.41 -33.55 6.33
CA ALA A 187 26.81 -34.20 7.56
C ALA A 187 26.43 -35.71 7.56
N TYR A 188 25.32 -36.10 6.95
CA TYR A 188 24.91 -37.49 6.78
C TYR A 188 25.92 -38.27 5.92
N ALA A 189 26.29 -37.69 4.77
CA ALA A 189 27.27 -38.29 3.88
C ALA A 189 28.67 -38.43 4.53
N GLU A 190 29.07 -37.41 5.31
CA GLU A 190 30.35 -37.44 6.07
C GLU A 190 30.35 -38.54 7.15
N ALA A 191 29.25 -38.68 7.91
CA ALA A 191 29.10 -39.71 8.94
C ALA A 191 29.14 -41.12 8.34
N LEU A 192 28.48 -41.36 7.21
CA LEU A 192 28.54 -42.62 6.50
C LEU A 192 29.97 -42.92 5.97
N ALA A 193 30.64 -41.92 5.42
CA ALA A 193 32.03 -42.06 4.97
C ALA A 193 32.99 -42.35 6.13
N ALA A 194 32.70 -41.87 7.32
CA ALA A 194 33.42 -42.18 8.56
C ALA A 194 33.10 -43.56 9.14
N GLY A 195 32.21 -44.35 8.50
CA GLY A 195 31.89 -45.72 8.91
C GLY A 195 30.72 -45.85 9.90
N SER A 196 29.95 -44.79 10.11
CA SER A 196 28.72 -44.88 10.92
C SER A 196 27.65 -45.69 10.18
N ASP A 197 26.82 -46.42 10.94
CA ASP A 197 25.57 -46.97 10.36
C ASP A 197 24.55 -45.86 10.04
N GLU A 198 23.57 -46.18 9.22
CA GLU A 198 22.57 -45.22 8.73
C GLU A 198 21.82 -44.48 9.84
N THR A 199 21.50 -45.20 10.94
CA THR A 199 20.79 -44.61 12.09
C THR A 199 21.67 -43.62 12.82
N THR A 200 22.91 -43.99 13.12
CA THR A 200 23.89 -43.12 13.77
C THR A 200 24.23 -41.93 12.91
N ALA A 201 24.39 -42.15 11.59
CA ALA A 201 24.64 -41.07 10.62
C ALA A 201 23.47 -40.08 10.58
N ALA A 202 22.22 -40.56 10.61
CA ALA A 202 21.03 -39.71 10.66
C ALA A 202 20.95 -38.84 11.92
N TYR A 203 21.24 -39.42 13.11
CA TYR A 203 21.30 -38.64 14.36
C TYR A 203 22.41 -37.57 14.34
N THR A 204 23.59 -37.96 13.84
CA THR A 204 24.72 -37.04 13.72
C THR A 204 24.41 -35.89 12.76
N ALA A 205 23.83 -36.20 11.59
CA ALA A 205 23.41 -35.23 10.61
C ALA A 205 22.32 -34.27 11.14
N TYR A 206 21.34 -34.81 11.86
CA TYR A 206 20.31 -33.98 12.48
C TYR A 206 20.91 -33.00 13.49
N GLY A 207 21.80 -33.47 14.35
CA GLY A 207 22.51 -32.62 15.30
C GLY A 207 23.35 -31.53 14.60
N ALA A 208 24.06 -31.89 13.53
CA ALA A 208 24.84 -30.93 12.73
C ALA A 208 23.96 -29.89 12.05
N ALA A 209 22.83 -30.31 11.47
CA ALA A 209 21.89 -29.40 10.83
C ALA A 209 21.22 -28.45 11.85
N MET A 210 20.88 -28.94 13.03
CA MET A 210 20.36 -28.08 14.12
C MET A 210 21.41 -27.10 14.62
N ASN A 211 22.66 -27.48 14.64
CA ASN A 211 23.79 -26.61 15.03
C ASN A 211 24.29 -25.73 13.89
N SER A 212 23.71 -25.79 12.71
CA SER A 212 24.10 -24.92 11.57
C SER A 212 23.77 -23.44 11.81
N GLY A 213 22.99 -23.13 12.83
CA GLY A 213 22.55 -21.76 13.16
C GLY A 213 21.53 -21.17 12.17
N ILE A 214 20.89 -22.03 11.37
CA ILE A 214 19.81 -21.62 10.46
C ILE A 214 18.50 -21.57 11.25
N VAL A 215 17.88 -20.41 11.25
CA VAL A 215 16.57 -20.20 11.89
C VAL A 215 15.47 -20.72 10.93
N LEU A 216 14.62 -21.60 11.44
CA LEU A 216 13.51 -22.20 10.72
C LEU A 216 12.18 -21.72 11.30
N PRO A 217 11.20 -21.31 10.46
CA PRO A 217 9.87 -21.01 10.95
C PRO A 217 9.08 -22.29 11.21
N GLY A 218 8.38 -22.35 12.34
CA GLY A 218 7.45 -23.44 12.69
C GLY A 218 5.99 -23.13 12.37
N SER A 219 5.67 -21.88 12.09
CA SER A 219 4.30 -21.41 11.84
C SER A 219 4.27 -20.31 10.78
N MET A 220 3.21 -20.31 9.94
CA MET A 220 3.06 -19.33 8.86
C MET A 220 1.59 -18.94 8.70
N VAL A 221 1.34 -17.62 8.60
CA VAL A 221 0.01 -17.06 8.31
C VAL A 221 0.06 -16.30 6.98
N LEU A 222 -0.79 -16.70 6.05
CA LEU A 222 -0.90 -16.17 4.71
C LEU A 222 -2.20 -15.38 4.58
N THR A 223 -2.12 -14.04 4.49
CA THR A 223 -3.30 -13.19 4.41
C THR A 223 -3.46 -12.60 3.00
N GLY A 224 -4.66 -12.68 2.42
CA GLY A 224 -4.96 -12.13 1.10
C GLY A 224 -4.22 -12.79 -0.06
N TYR A 225 -3.61 -13.95 0.12
CA TYR A 225 -2.96 -14.72 -0.92
C TYR A 225 -2.69 -16.13 -0.42
N ASN A 226 -2.98 -17.12 -1.23
CA ASN A 226 -2.45 -18.45 -1.05
C ASN A 226 -1.39 -18.68 -2.12
N TYR A 227 -0.50 -19.59 -1.89
CA TYR A 227 0.58 -19.89 -2.81
C TYR A 227 0.08 -20.07 -4.25
N ASN A 228 0.87 -19.62 -5.20
CA ASN A 228 0.57 -19.48 -6.62
C ASN A 228 0.04 -20.77 -7.25
N VAL A 229 -1.26 -20.92 -7.27
CA VAL A 229 -1.99 -22.05 -7.88
C VAL A 229 -1.66 -22.20 -9.37
N ARG A 230 -1.21 -21.15 -10.04
CA ARG A 230 -0.85 -21.15 -11.45
C ARG A 230 0.37 -22.00 -11.78
N ASN A 231 1.32 -22.09 -10.85
CA ASN A 231 2.60 -22.74 -11.08
C ASN A 231 2.60 -24.20 -10.62
N ILE A 232 1.48 -24.74 -10.17
CA ILE A 232 1.38 -26.14 -9.77
C ILE A 232 1.56 -27.09 -10.96
N ASN A 233 1.24 -26.64 -12.16
CA ASN A 233 1.49 -27.40 -13.40
C ASN A 233 2.87 -27.10 -14.01
N ASP A 234 3.54 -26.03 -13.58
CA ASP A 234 4.85 -25.58 -14.07
C ASP A 234 5.90 -25.73 -12.95
N LEU A 235 6.19 -26.94 -12.63
CA LEU A 235 6.76 -27.44 -11.37
C LEU A 235 8.26 -27.29 -11.22
N THR A 236 8.88 -26.33 -11.89
CA THR A 236 10.29 -26.02 -11.69
C THR A 236 10.44 -24.65 -11.06
N TYR A 237 10.46 -24.61 -9.73
CA TYR A 237 10.85 -23.42 -9.01
C TYR A 237 12.32 -23.58 -8.56
N ASN A 238 13.22 -22.73 -9.04
CA ASN A 238 14.66 -22.81 -8.79
C ASN A 238 15.30 -24.20 -9.01
N GLY A 239 14.83 -24.97 -10.02
CA GLY A 239 15.36 -26.30 -10.34
C GLY A 239 14.82 -27.43 -9.45
N VAL A 240 13.91 -27.15 -8.55
CA VAL A 240 13.23 -28.18 -7.74
C VAL A 240 11.89 -28.51 -8.37
N THR A 241 11.74 -29.76 -8.80
CA THR A 241 10.46 -30.27 -9.33
C THR A 241 9.59 -30.72 -8.16
N ALA A 242 8.34 -30.25 -8.08
CA ALA A 242 7.39 -30.76 -7.10
C ALA A 242 6.97 -32.17 -7.50
N GLU A 243 7.31 -33.17 -6.70
CA GLU A 243 6.79 -34.52 -6.87
C GLU A 243 5.28 -34.54 -6.56
N ASN A 244 4.52 -35.12 -7.48
CA ASN A 244 3.06 -35.30 -7.34
C ASN A 244 2.24 -34.01 -7.21
N GLY A 245 2.71 -32.87 -7.72
CA GLY A 245 1.97 -31.61 -7.66
C GLY A 245 1.96 -30.93 -6.29
N VAL A 246 2.79 -31.37 -5.37
CA VAL A 246 2.95 -30.79 -4.04
C VAL A 246 4.25 -30.01 -3.98
N PHE A 247 4.17 -28.74 -3.62
CA PHE A 247 5.36 -27.89 -3.49
C PHE A 247 6.20 -28.36 -2.29
N PRO A 248 7.56 -28.45 -2.39
CA PRO A 248 8.41 -28.95 -1.30
C PRO A 248 8.20 -28.24 0.04
N LEU A 249 7.82 -26.95 0.02
CA LEU A 249 7.51 -26.19 1.22
C LEU A 249 6.37 -26.80 2.03
N TYR A 250 5.38 -27.37 1.37
CA TYR A 250 4.24 -28.02 2.06
C TYR A 250 4.61 -29.38 2.68
N ALA A 251 5.71 -29.94 2.29
CA ALA A 251 6.29 -31.11 2.96
C ALA A 251 7.13 -30.75 4.21
N ALA A 252 7.49 -29.47 4.38
CA ALA A 252 8.17 -29.02 5.58
C ALA A 252 7.23 -29.05 6.81
N PRO A 253 7.74 -29.25 8.03
CA PRO A 253 6.93 -29.31 9.23
C PRO A 253 6.45 -27.93 9.71
N ILE A 254 5.96 -27.13 8.79
CA ILE A 254 5.49 -25.76 9.04
C ILE A 254 3.96 -25.77 9.12
N ASN A 255 3.42 -25.32 10.25
CA ASN A 255 1.99 -25.10 10.42
C ASN A 255 1.57 -23.89 9.57
N ILE A 256 0.53 -24.03 8.72
CA ILE A 256 0.12 -22.97 7.80
C ILE A 256 -1.36 -22.65 7.97
N CYS A 257 -1.65 -21.35 8.05
CA CYS A 257 -2.98 -20.77 8.04
C CYS A 257 -3.14 -19.84 6.85
N THR A 258 -4.31 -19.87 6.22
CA THR A 258 -4.72 -18.90 5.21
C THR A 258 -5.89 -18.07 5.73
N ILE A 259 -5.84 -16.75 5.53
CA ILE A 259 -6.89 -15.81 5.94
C ILE A 259 -7.28 -14.97 4.72
N GLN A 260 -8.55 -15.03 4.31
CA GLN A 260 -8.99 -14.46 3.05
C GLN A 260 -10.29 -13.65 3.20
N GLY A 261 -10.36 -12.50 2.52
CA GLY A 261 -11.59 -11.72 2.41
C GLY A 261 -12.58 -12.35 1.44
N THR A 262 -13.87 -12.40 1.79
CA THR A 262 -14.94 -12.95 0.91
C THR A 262 -15.15 -12.11 -0.35
N TYR A 263 -14.65 -10.88 -0.34
CA TYR A 263 -14.69 -9.97 -1.49
C TYR A 263 -13.28 -9.58 -1.96
N ASP A 264 -12.34 -10.54 -1.88
CA ASP A 264 -10.97 -10.29 -2.35
C ASP A 264 -10.98 -10.01 -3.85
N GLU A 265 -10.67 -8.78 -4.21
CA GLU A 265 -10.68 -8.28 -5.59
C GLU A 265 -9.59 -8.89 -6.47
N PHE A 266 -8.65 -9.60 -5.89
CA PHE A 266 -7.57 -10.31 -6.59
C PHE A 266 -7.89 -11.77 -6.87
N SER A 267 -9.04 -12.29 -6.46
CA SER A 267 -9.40 -13.70 -6.63
C SER A 267 -9.22 -14.19 -8.08
N GLY A 268 -9.59 -13.39 -9.08
CA GLY A 268 -9.38 -13.70 -10.48
C GLY A 268 -7.91 -13.75 -10.89
N LEU A 269 -7.07 -12.85 -10.35
CA LEU A 269 -5.66 -12.76 -10.66
C LEU A 269 -4.84 -13.84 -9.95
N LEU A 270 -5.10 -14.03 -8.66
CA LEU A 270 -4.27 -14.88 -7.80
C LEU A 270 -4.72 -16.34 -7.82
N TRP A 271 -6.01 -16.58 -8.02
CA TRP A 271 -6.64 -17.88 -7.88
C TRP A 271 -7.18 -18.45 -9.20
N GLY A 272 -7.33 -17.62 -10.24
CA GLY A 272 -7.95 -18.00 -11.51
C GLY A 272 -9.45 -18.31 -11.38
N VAL A 273 -10.12 -17.80 -10.33
CA VAL A 273 -11.56 -17.98 -10.10
C VAL A 273 -12.32 -16.70 -10.40
N GLU A 274 -13.49 -16.84 -11.05
CA GLU A 274 -14.30 -15.66 -11.40
C GLU A 274 -14.99 -15.05 -10.20
N ASP A 275 -15.47 -15.88 -9.29
CA ASP A 275 -16.20 -15.53 -8.09
C ASP A 275 -15.26 -15.66 -6.88
N SER A 276 -15.12 -14.61 -6.11
CA SER A 276 -14.30 -14.59 -4.90
C SER A 276 -14.74 -15.64 -3.86
N SER A 277 -16.01 -16.04 -3.86
CA SER A 277 -16.50 -17.13 -3.00
C SER A 277 -15.97 -18.51 -3.38
N GLN A 278 -15.47 -18.67 -4.61
CA GLN A 278 -14.95 -19.96 -5.11
C GLN A 278 -13.53 -20.28 -4.69
N TYR A 279 -12.80 -19.35 -4.11
CA TYR A 279 -11.41 -19.63 -3.71
C TYR A 279 -11.27 -20.65 -2.57
N THR A 280 -12.36 -21.00 -1.90
CA THR A 280 -12.36 -22.14 -0.97
C THR A 280 -11.89 -23.44 -1.63
N THR A 281 -12.04 -23.59 -2.95
CA THR A 281 -11.49 -24.72 -3.69
C THR A 281 -9.98 -24.71 -3.79
N SER A 282 -9.33 -23.56 -3.67
CA SER A 282 -7.88 -23.41 -3.71
C SER A 282 -7.20 -23.82 -2.39
N PHE A 283 -7.94 -23.96 -1.32
CA PHE A 283 -7.45 -24.56 -0.09
C PHE A 283 -6.99 -26.02 -0.24
N LYS A 284 -7.36 -26.70 -1.32
CA LYS A 284 -6.81 -28.02 -1.65
C LYS A 284 -5.28 -28.05 -1.59
N PHE A 285 -4.62 -26.96 -1.97
CA PHE A 285 -3.17 -26.86 -1.96
C PHE A 285 -2.59 -26.62 -0.58
N ALA A 286 -3.26 -25.86 0.25
CA ALA A 286 -2.84 -25.66 1.63
C ALA A 286 -2.88 -26.96 2.43
N TYR A 287 -3.78 -27.89 2.04
CA TYR A 287 -4.01 -29.13 2.80
C TYR A 287 -3.29 -30.37 2.27
N GLY A 288 -2.62 -30.28 1.12
CA GLY A 288 -1.99 -31.44 0.47
C GLY A 288 -2.93 -32.15 -0.52
N THR A 289 -2.40 -33.19 -1.15
CA THR A 289 -3.09 -33.94 -2.21
C THR A 289 -4.38 -34.58 -1.73
N GLY A 290 -5.46 -34.35 -2.41
CA GLY A 290 -6.77 -34.95 -2.12
C GLY A 290 -7.58 -34.28 -1.04
N GLY A 291 -7.10 -33.17 -0.48
CA GLY A 291 -7.79 -32.42 0.56
C GLY A 291 -9.21 -31.99 0.19
N ALA A 292 -10.03 -31.69 1.17
CA ALA A 292 -11.42 -31.28 1.03
C ALA A 292 -11.61 -30.14 0.03
N THR A 293 -12.61 -30.24 -0.80
CA THR A 293 -12.94 -29.22 -1.81
C THR A 293 -13.61 -27.98 -1.21
N ASN A 294 -14.24 -28.13 -0.05
CA ASN A 294 -14.93 -27.08 0.67
C ASN A 294 -14.56 -27.19 2.15
N VAL A 295 -13.61 -26.37 2.59
CA VAL A 295 -13.19 -26.31 3.99
C VAL A 295 -13.95 -25.18 4.67
N PRO A 296 -14.74 -25.48 5.72
CA PRO A 296 -15.39 -24.44 6.49
C PRO A 296 -14.36 -23.51 7.15
N SER A 297 -14.65 -22.21 7.20
CA SER A 297 -13.83 -21.25 7.91
C SER A 297 -13.65 -21.66 9.38
N GLY A 298 -12.43 -21.54 9.91
CA GLY A 298 -12.11 -21.88 11.30
C GLY A 298 -11.87 -23.38 11.55
N THR A 299 -11.62 -24.15 10.50
CA THR A 299 -11.30 -25.58 10.63
C THR A 299 -9.79 -25.83 10.55
N TYR A 300 -9.33 -26.80 11.38
CA TYR A 300 -7.94 -27.27 11.40
C TYR A 300 -7.89 -28.71 10.85
N PHE A 301 -6.82 -29.03 10.12
CA PHE A 301 -6.60 -30.34 9.52
C PHE A 301 -5.13 -30.74 9.63
N MET A 302 -4.88 -32.05 9.64
CA MET A 302 -3.51 -32.58 9.48
C MET A 302 -3.09 -32.51 8.02
N TYR A 303 -1.89 -32.02 7.75
CA TYR A 303 -1.28 -32.11 6.42
C TYR A 303 -1.15 -33.58 5.98
N GLY A 304 -1.56 -33.87 4.73
CA GLY A 304 -1.52 -35.22 4.17
C GLY A 304 -2.64 -36.17 4.61
N ASP A 305 -3.58 -35.71 5.43
CA ASP A 305 -4.80 -36.47 5.69
C ASP A 305 -5.79 -36.36 4.52
N ALA A 306 -5.88 -37.42 3.70
CA ALA A 306 -6.79 -37.47 2.57
C ALA A 306 -8.27 -37.40 2.95
N SER A 307 -8.62 -37.77 4.19
CA SER A 307 -9.99 -37.68 4.71
C SER A 307 -10.37 -36.25 5.11
N ALA A 308 -9.38 -35.37 5.29
CA ALA A 308 -9.53 -34.02 5.78
C ALA A 308 -10.47 -33.92 6.99
N THR A 309 -10.27 -34.83 7.97
CA THR A 309 -11.05 -34.84 9.20
C THR A 309 -10.74 -33.59 10.02
N PRO A 310 -11.72 -32.74 10.33
CA PRO A 310 -11.50 -31.54 11.13
C PRO A 310 -10.98 -31.92 12.54
N LEU A 311 -9.96 -31.20 12.98
CA LEU A 311 -9.45 -31.29 14.34
C LEU A 311 -10.19 -30.31 15.26
N THR A 312 -10.38 -30.68 16.51
CA THR A 312 -10.70 -29.74 17.59
C THR A 312 -9.51 -28.79 17.83
N ARG A 313 -9.73 -27.70 18.56
CA ARG A 313 -8.64 -26.78 18.92
C ARG A 313 -7.55 -27.47 19.74
N GLU A 314 -7.91 -28.35 20.70
CA GLU A 314 -6.99 -29.09 21.52
C GLU A 314 -6.16 -30.10 20.71
N GLU A 315 -6.79 -30.80 19.76
CA GLU A 315 -6.09 -31.67 18.81
C GLU A 315 -5.15 -30.90 17.91
N ALA A 316 -5.56 -29.71 17.45
CA ALA A 316 -4.72 -28.83 16.64
C ALA A 316 -3.47 -28.34 17.42
N VAL A 317 -3.63 -27.98 18.71
CA VAL A 317 -2.51 -27.62 19.59
C VAL A 317 -1.53 -28.78 19.71
N THR A 318 -2.04 -29.98 19.96
CA THR A 318 -1.21 -31.20 20.16
C THR A 318 -0.48 -31.57 18.86
N ALA A 319 -1.17 -31.50 17.72
CA ALA A 319 -0.61 -31.75 16.40
C ALA A 319 0.46 -30.73 16.02
N ALA A 320 0.19 -29.44 16.25
CA ALA A 320 1.13 -28.36 15.96
C ALA A 320 2.43 -28.51 16.77
N ALA A 321 2.33 -28.84 18.06
CA ALA A 321 3.49 -29.05 18.93
C ALA A 321 4.37 -30.24 18.49
N SER A 322 3.78 -31.26 17.87
CA SER A 322 4.49 -32.44 17.36
C SER A 322 4.90 -32.37 15.89
N ALA A 323 4.58 -31.27 15.19
CA ALA A 323 4.75 -31.16 13.74
C ALA A 323 6.18 -31.44 13.25
N ALA A 324 7.19 -30.92 13.95
CA ALA A 324 8.59 -31.11 13.61
C ALA A 324 9.06 -32.58 13.74
N VAL A 325 8.45 -33.34 14.64
CA VAL A 325 8.80 -34.75 14.85
C VAL A 325 7.99 -35.67 13.94
N THR A 326 6.71 -35.39 13.80
CA THR A 326 5.78 -36.24 13.03
C THR A 326 5.82 -35.94 11.53
N MET A 327 6.39 -34.80 11.11
CA MET A 327 6.31 -34.28 9.75
C MET A 327 4.86 -34.09 9.28
N LYS A 328 3.93 -33.90 10.23
CA LYS A 328 2.50 -33.73 9.97
C LYS A 328 2.00 -32.43 10.61
N PRO A 329 2.36 -31.28 10.03
CA PRO A 329 1.90 -29.99 10.52
C PRO A 329 0.40 -29.81 10.29
N ILE A 330 -0.21 -28.87 11.02
CA ILE A 330 -1.61 -28.49 10.79
C ILE A 330 -1.76 -27.49 9.65
N ARG A 331 -2.95 -27.52 9.09
CA ARG A 331 -3.44 -26.54 8.12
C ARG A 331 -4.72 -25.92 8.64
N ALA A 332 -4.89 -24.62 8.46
CA ALA A 332 -6.11 -23.90 8.82
C ALA A 332 -6.53 -22.95 7.69
N ALA A 333 -7.82 -22.70 7.60
CA ALA A 333 -8.39 -21.74 6.66
C ALA A 333 -9.42 -20.87 7.34
N TYR A 334 -9.31 -19.58 7.14
CA TYR A 334 -10.26 -18.61 7.65
C TYR A 334 -10.73 -17.69 6.53
N SER A 335 -12.00 -17.34 6.56
CA SER A 335 -12.56 -16.28 5.73
C SER A 335 -13.25 -15.25 6.61
N PHE A 336 -13.20 -14.00 6.19
CA PHE A 336 -13.86 -12.88 6.87
C PHE A 336 -14.55 -12.00 5.83
N ASN A 337 -15.49 -11.19 6.28
CA ASN A 337 -16.27 -10.32 5.40
C ASN A 337 -15.48 -9.05 5.06
N GLY A 338 -14.63 -9.10 4.04
CA GLY A 338 -13.76 -8.00 3.64
C GLY A 338 -13.15 -8.18 2.26
N THR A 339 -12.40 -7.17 1.83
CA THR A 339 -11.62 -7.12 0.58
C THR A 339 -10.18 -7.57 0.80
N HIS A 340 -9.36 -7.55 -0.25
CA HIS A 340 -7.95 -7.89 -0.18
C HIS A 340 -7.17 -7.05 0.84
N SER A 341 -7.38 -5.73 0.82
CA SER A 341 -6.67 -4.81 1.70
C SER A 341 -7.17 -4.81 3.14
N ASP A 342 -8.41 -5.26 3.39
CA ASP A 342 -9.00 -5.26 4.73
C ASP A 342 -8.27 -6.23 5.67
N THR A 343 -7.56 -7.24 5.16
CA THR A 343 -6.75 -8.15 5.97
C THR A 343 -5.72 -7.45 6.87
N TYR A 344 -5.32 -6.23 6.54
CA TYR A 344 -4.44 -5.41 7.39
C TYR A 344 -5.17 -4.77 8.57
N TYR A 345 -6.49 -4.55 8.45
CA TYR A 345 -7.25 -3.59 9.26
C TYR A 345 -8.61 -4.14 9.72
N ASP A 346 -8.82 -5.45 9.60
CA ASP A 346 -10.02 -6.12 10.08
C ASP A 346 -9.74 -6.87 11.38
N GLU A 347 -10.53 -6.62 12.43
CA GLU A 347 -10.37 -7.25 13.74
C GLU A 347 -10.46 -8.78 13.66
N THR A 348 -11.33 -9.29 12.79
CA THR A 348 -11.54 -10.72 12.63
C THR A 348 -10.34 -11.37 11.97
N ALA A 349 -9.82 -10.76 10.90
CA ALA A 349 -8.65 -11.26 10.19
C ALA A 349 -7.40 -11.26 11.07
N ILE A 350 -7.15 -10.16 11.79
CA ILE A 350 -6.04 -10.04 12.74
C ILE A 350 -6.21 -11.05 13.88
N GLY A 351 -7.44 -11.19 14.40
CA GLY A 351 -7.78 -12.12 15.46
C GLY A 351 -7.50 -13.58 15.10
N TYR A 352 -7.81 -13.98 13.85
CA TYR A 352 -7.48 -15.33 13.36
C TYR A 352 -5.97 -15.59 13.31
N GLY A 353 -5.18 -14.61 12.85
CA GLY A 353 -3.72 -14.71 12.86
C GLY A 353 -3.15 -14.87 14.27
N ILE A 354 -3.66 -14.09 15.23
CA ILE A 354 -3.28 -14.17 16.64
C ILE A 354 -3.60 -15.56 17.21
N ASP A 355 -4.84 -16.02 17.05
CA ASP A 355 -5.26 -17.34 17.58
C ASP A 355 -4.44 -18.49 16.97
N PHE A 356 -4.13 -18.41 15.68
CA PHE A 356 -3.31 -19.41 15.03
C PHE A 356 -1.87 -19.45 15.58
N PHE A 357 -1.25 -18.31 15.84
CA PHE A 357 0.06 -18.26 16.48
C PHE A 357 0.01 -18.72 17.95
N ASP A 358 -1.04 -18.40 18.69
CA ASP A 358 -1.22 -18.92 20.05
C ASP A 358 -1.32 -20.45 20.05
N ILE A 359 -2.05 -21.04 19.09
CA ILE A 359 -2.13 -22.51 18.91
C ILE A 359 -0.76 -23.10 18.60
N THR A 360 -0.05 -22.53 17.62
CA THR A 360 1.13 -23.17 17.03
C THR A 360 2.45 -22.85 17.73
N LEU A 361 2.56 -21.70 18.39
CA LEU A 361 3.80 -21.26 19.03
C LEU A 361 3.71 -21.19 20.57
N ARG A 362 2.49 -21.18 21.15
CA ARG A 362 2.27 -21.00 22.59
C ARG A 362 1.44 -22.10 23.25
N GLY A 363 1.22 -23.22 22.56
CA GLY A 363 0.45 -24.32 23.08
C GLY A 363 -1.01 -23.99 23.39
N GLY A 364 -1.60 -23.09 22.60
CA GLY A 364 -3.00 -22.68 22.71
C GLY A 364 -3.30 -21.67 23.82
N VAL A 365 -2.26 -21.13 24.48
CA VAL A 365 -2.42 -20.17 25.58
C VAL A 365 -2.50 -18.74 25.04
N ALA A 366 -3.68 -18.13 25.13
CA ALA A 366 -3.89 -16.72 24.85
C ALA A 366 -3.64 -15.88 26.11
N THR A 367 -2.72 -14.92 26.06
CA THR A 367 -2.49 -13.97 27.16
C THR A 367 -3.52 -12.84 27.17
N ILE A 368 -3.96 -12.44 25.99
CA ILE A 368 -5.02 -11.45 25.74
C ILE A 368 -5.91 -12.07 24.65
N ALA A 369 -7.23 -11.99 24.82
CA ALA A 369 -8.16 -12.57 23.83
C ALA A 369 -7.88 -12.01 22.42
N PRO A 370 -7.95 -12.84 21.35
CA PRO A 370 -7.71 -12.39 19.99
C PRO A 370 -8.64 -11.24 19.55
N THR A 371 -9.84 -11.16 20.13
CA THR A 371 -10.84 -10.11 19.87
C THR A 371 -10.59 -8.83 20.65
N GLU A 372 -9.70 -8.81 21.64
CA GLU A 372 -9.36 -7.62 22.41
C GLU A 372 -8.22 -6.87 21.70
N GLN A 373 -8.55 -5.88 20.87
CA GLN A 373 -7.61 -5.17 20.02
C GLN A 373 -7.62 -3.66 20.28
N VAL A 374 -6.44 -3.02 20.16
CA VAL A 374 -6.24 -1.58 20.43
C VAL A 374 -5.71 -0.81 19.23
N TRP A 375 -5.30 -1.48 18.16
CA TRP A 375 -4.71 -0.86 16.97
C TRP A 375 -5.60 0.23 16.34
N HIS A 376 -6.94 0.16 16.51
CA HIS A 376 -7.87 1.19 16.02
C HIS A 376 -7.56 2.58 16.59
N GLY A 377 -7.15 2.65 17.85
CA GLY A 377 -6.74 3.91 18.47
C GLY A 377 -5.52 4.50 17.78
N ARG A 378 -4.56 3.66 17.38
CA ARG A 378 -3.39 4.08 16.61
C ARG A 378 -3.79 4.56 15.21
N ALA A 379 -4.66 3.83 14.51
CA ALA A 379 -5.18 4.22 13.20
C ALA A 379 -5.96 5.55 13.28
N ALA A 380 -6.77 5.75 14.32
CA ALA A 380 -7.47 7.02 14.56
C ALA A 380 -6.50 8.19 14.76
N CYS A 381 -5.43 7.99 15.54
CA CYS A 381 -4.36 8.99 15.70
C CYS A 381 -3.71 9.32 14.35
N GLY A 382 -3.41 8.31 13.53
CA GLY A 382 -2.88 8.48 12.18
C GLY A 382 -3.79 9.34 11.29
N LEU A 383 -5.08 9.04 11.27
CA LEU A 383 -6.07 9.79 10.48
C LEU A 383 -6.20 11.25 10.96
N ILE A 384 -6.29 11.49 12.26
CA ILE A 384 -6.39 12.85 12.82
C ILE A 384 -5.12 13.63 12.50
N GLY A 385 -3.94 13.02 12.67
CA GLY A 385 -2.66 13.62 12.33
C GLY A 385 -2.53 13.94 10.84
N LEU A 386 -2.99 13.03 9.97
CA LEU A 386 -3.01 13.24 8.51
C LEU A 386 -3.92 14.42 8.12
N ILE A 387 -5.13 14.48 8.66
CA ILE A 387 -6.06 15.60 8.41
C ILE A 387 -5.45 16.92 8.95
N ALA A 388 -4.87 16.90 10.13
CA ALA A 388 -4.20 18.07 10.70
C ALA A 388 -3.04 18.53 9.81
N THR A 389 -2.22 17.63 9.28
CA THR A 389 -1.14 17.90 8.33
C THR A 389 -1.65 18.57 7.07
N LEU A 390 -2.70 18.02 6.45
CA LEU A 390 -3.30 18.59 5.25
C LEU A 390 -3.85 20.00 5.47
N VAL A 391 -4.54 20.23 6.60
CA VAL A 391 -5.04 21.57 6.96
C VAL A 391 -3.90 22.52 7.28
N ALA A 392 -2.83 22.05 7.93
CA ALA A 392 -1.67 22.85 8.30
C ALA A 392 -0.94 23.42 7.08
N PHE A 393 -0.81 22.67 5.96
CA PHE A 393 -0.23 23.19 4.72
C PHE A 393 -0.94 24.47 4.23
N VAL A 394 -2.27 24.46 4.23
CA VAL A 394 -3.06 25.65 3.82
C VAL A 394 -2.98 26.75 4.86
N ALA A 395 -3.06 26.41 6.13
CA ALA A 395 -3.02 27.39 7.23
C ALA A 395 -1.68 28.13 7.27
N LEU A 396 -0.56 27.44 7.04
CA LEU A 396 0.77 28.06 6.93
C LEU A 396 0.86 28.96 5.70
N ALA A 397 0.42 28.47 4.52
CA ALA A 397 0.40 29.29 3.30
C ALA A 397 -0.42 30.57 3.49
N LEU A 398 -1.61 30.48 4.08
CA LEU A 398 -2.47 31.65 4.37
C LEU A 398 -1.86 32.59 5.41
N THR A 399 -1.10 32.07 6.34
CA THR A 399 -0.38 32.87 7.34
C THR A 399 0.79 33.62 6.70
N LEU A 400 1.59 32.94 5.91
CA LEU A 400 2.72 33.54 5.20
C LEU A 400 2.29 34.52 4.09
N LEU A 401 1.12 34.37 3.47
CA LEU A 401 0.56 35.33 2.52
C LEU A 401 0.47 36.75 3.06
N ARG A 402 0.59 36.95 4.36
CA ARG A 402 0.50 38.26 5.00
C ARG A 402 1.83 38.94 5.24
N VAL A 403 2.90 38.18 5.15
CA VAL A 403 4.24 38.75 5.18
C VAL A 403 4.35 39.73 4.01
N PRO A 404 4.87 40.94 4.19
CA PRO A 404 4.94 41.99 3.16
C PRO A 404 5.49 41.49 1.83
N PHE A 405 6.50 40.64 1.86
CA PHE A 405 7.10 40.03 0.67
C PHE A 405 6.10 39.20 -0.15
N PHE A 406 5.26 38.36 0.50
CA PHE A 406 4.29 37.50 -0.17
C PHE A 406 2.94 38.18 -0.39
N SER A 407 2.57 39.18 0.38
CA SER A 407 1.31 39.92 0.20
C SER A 407 1.18 40.57 -1.17
N THR A 408 2.31 40.79 -1.84
CA THR A 408 2.37 41.34 -3.21
C THR A 408 1.74 40.42 -4.27
N ILE A 409 1.59 39.10 -4.00
CA ILE A 409 0.91 38.17 -4.92
C ILE A 409 -0.61 38.20 -4.77
N VAL A 410 -1.14 38.79 -3.69
CA VAL A 410 -2.58 38.84 -3.41
C VAL A 410 -3.29 39.81 -4.35
N ARG A 411 -4.32 39.33 -5.02
CA ARG A 411 -5.19 40.12 -5.91
C ARG A 411 -6.64 39.67 -5.75
N PRO A 412 -7.62 40.46 -6.20
CA PRO A 412 -9.01 40.02 -6.28
C PRO A 412 -9.12 38.81 -7.21
N ALA A 413 -9.84 37.77 -6.77
CA ALA A 413 -10.13 36.64 -7.63
C ALA A 413 -11.10 37.08 -8.74
N ALA A 414 -10.70 36.92 -10.00
CA ALA A 414 -11.53 37.27 -11.15
C ALA A 414 -12.84 36.45 -11.14
N PRO A 415 -13.97 36.96 -11.64
CA PRO A 415 -15.19 36.16 -11.77
C PRO A 415 -14.96 34.98 -12.73
N SER A 416 -15.63 33.86 -12.43
CA SER A 416 -15.66 32.69 -13.32
C SER A 416 -16.47 32.99 -14.58
N ILE A 417 -16.27 32.21 -15.63
CA ILE A 417 -17.06 32.27 -16.85
C ILE A 417 -18.48 31.71 -16.66
N SER A 418 -18.73 31.02 -15.54
CA SER A 418 -20.00 30.34 -15.29
C SER A 418 -20.88 31.17 -14.34
N THR A 419 -22.02 31.61 -14.87
CA THR A 419 -23.13 32.18 -14.11
C THR A 419 -24.38 31.42 -14.51
N VAL A 420 -25.09 30.87 -13.52
CA VAL A 420 -26.22 29.96 -13.76
C VAL A 420 -27.53 30.68 -13.42
N HIS A 421 -28.39 30.86 -14.44
CA HIS A 421 -29.74 31.41 -14.31
C HIS A 421 -30.74 30.54 -15.06
N GLY A 422 -31.76 30.07 -14.36
CA GLY A 422 -32.84 29.27 -14.92
C GLY A 422 -32.40 27.92 -15.50
N ALA A 423 -33.34 27.16 -16.05
CA ALA A 423 -33.06 25.81 -16.55
C ALA A 423 -32.00 25.75 -17.68
N LYS A 424 -32.08 26.72 -18.61
CA LYS A 424 -31.06 26.79 -19.71
C LYS A 424 -29.65 27.06 -19.21
N GLY A 425 -29.49 27.85 -18.14
CA GLY A 425 -28.22 28.11 -17.50
C GLY A 425 -27.69 26.86 -16.78
N VAL A 426 -28.57 26.12 -16.13
CA VAL A 426 -28.24 24.84 -15.48
C VAL A 426 -27.76 23.82 -16.52
N ILE A 427 -28.51 23.61 -17.61
CA ILE A 427 -28.12 22.67 -18.68
C ILE A 427 -26.78 23.08 -19.30
N GLY A 428 -26.62 24.36 -19.62
CA GLY A 428 -25.37 24.87 -20.20
C GLY A 428 -24.16 24.80 -19.28
N TYR A 429 -24.38 24.62 -17.97
CA TYR A 429 -23.33 24.37 -16.99
C TYR A 429 -23.05 22.86 -16.81
N ILE A 430 -24.11 22.05 -16.68
CA ILE A 430 -23.98 20.62 -16.38
C ILE A 430 -23.27 19.86 -17.50
N ILE A 431 -23.56 20.18 -18.76
CA ILE A 431 -22.95 19.49 -19.91
C ILE A 431 -21.41 19.59 -19.90
N PRO A 432 -20.79 20.80 -19.89
CA PRO A 432 -19.35 20.92 -19.76
C PRO A 432 -18.80 20.26 -18.48
N TYR A 433 -19.53 20.34 -17.36
CA TYR A 433 -19.12 19.74 -16.11
C TYR A 433 -19.00 18.21 -16.21
N ILE A 434 -20.01 17.53 -16.77
CA ILE A 434 -19.99 16.09 -17.02
C ILE A 434 -18.85 15.70 -17.95
N ILE A 435 -18.60 16.50 -19.01
CA ILE A 435 -17.50 16.25 -19.95
C ILE A 435 -16.14 16.16 -19.23
N PHE A 436 -15.93 16.95 -18.17
CA PHE A 436 -14.71 16.88 -17.37
C PHE A 436 -14.67 15.69 -16.37
N LEU A 437 -15.79 15.02 -16.13
CA LEU A 437 -15.81 13.80 -15.32
C LEU A 437 -15.44 12.55 -16.12
N LEU A 438 -15.70 12.53 -17.44
CA LEU A 438 -15.58 11.33 -18.26
C LEU A 438 -14.14 10.88 -18.59
N PRO A 439 -13.14 11.75 -18.80
CA PRO A 439 -11.80 11.30 -19.21
C PRO A 439 -11.13 10.35 -18.22
N ALA A 440 -11.26 10.59 -16.92
CA ALA A 440 -10.64 9.74 -15.93
C ALA A 440 -11.16 8.29 -15.98
N PRO A 441 -12.48 8.00 -15.90
CA PRO A 441 -12.97 6.62 -15.98
C PRO A 441 -12.76 5.97 -17.34
N LEU A 442 -12.90 6.73 -18.45
CA LEU A 442 -12.74 6.19 -19.80
C LEU A 442 -11.28 5.83 -20.12
N LEU A 443 -10.33 6.59 -19.61
CA LEU A 443 -8.90 6.38 -19.86
C LEU A 443 -8.23 5.50 -18.81
N TYR A 444 -8.90 5.24 -17.69
CA TYR A 444 -8.37 4.45 -16.59
C TYR A 444 -7.87 3.09 -17.05
N TYR A 445 -8.71 2.35 -17.75
CA TYR A 445 -8.40 1.02 -18.23
C TYR A 445 -7.23 0.98 -19.20
N TRP A 446 -7.08 2.04 -20.00
CA TRP A 446 -6.11 2.11 -21.07
C TRP A 446 -4.71 2.48 -20.59
N LEU A 447 -4.61 3.14 -19.44
CA LEU A 447 -3.35 3.80 -19.09
C LEU A 447 -2.71 3.25 -17.82
N ILE A 448 -3.49 2.84 -16.83
CA ILE A 448 -2.93 2.50 -15.53
C ILE A 448 -2.26 1.12 -15.50
N GLY A 449 -2.81 0.17 -16.23
CA GLY A 449 -2.21 -1.16 -16.30
C GLY A 449 -1.15 -1.31 -17.38
N TYR A 450 -1.10 -0.34 -18.27
CA TYR A 450 -0.31 -0.42 -19.48
C TYR A 450 1.19 -0.73 -19.26
N PRO A 451 1.94 -0.05 -18.37
CA PRO A 451 3.37 -0.30 -18.21
C PRO A 451 3.73 -1.72 -17.75
N TYR A 452 2.78 -2.47 -17.22
CA TYR A 452 3.05 -3.81 -16.66
C TYR A 452 2.68 -4.96 -17.58
N TYR A 453 1.63 -4.81 -18.40
CA TYR A 453 0.99 -5.98 -18.99
C TYR A 453 0.82 -5.93 -20.51
N MET A 454 1.16 -4.80 -21.17
CA MET A 454 0.80 -4.65 -22.57
C MET A 454 1.87 -4.00 -23.43
N GLN A 455 2.17 -4.64 -24.57
CA GLN A 455 2.93 -4.06 -25.66
C GLN A 455 2.07 -3.99 -26.93
N PRO A 456 1.07 -3.08 -27.02
CA PRO A 456 0.37 -2.92 -28.28
C PRO A 456 1.34 -2.39 -29.32
N GLN A 457 1.39 -3.07 -30.46
CA GLN A 457 2.34 -2.77 -31.53
C GLN A 457 2.25 -1.30 -32.05
N TRP A 458 1.11 -0.67 -31.91
CA TRP A 458 0.84 0.67 -32.38
C TRP A 458 1.13 1.79 -31.36
N PHE A 459 1.35 1.43 -30.07
CA PHE A 459 1.76 2.38 -29.00
C PHE A 459 3.17 2.14 -28.49
N LYS A 460 4.10 1.70 -29.33
CA LYS A 460 5.51 1.44 -28.96
C LYS A 460 6.18 2.61 -28.23
N PHE A 461 5.75 3.85 -28.46
CA PHE A 461 6.30 5.00 -27.73
C PHE A 461 5.99 4.94 -26.21
N LEU A 462 4.95 4.24 -25.80
CA LEU A 462 4.60 4.09 -24.39
C LEU A 462 5.55 3.15 -23.63
N THR A 463 6.33 2.32 -24.32
CA THR A 463 7.40 1.51 -23.67
C THR A 463 8.46 2.40 -23.01
N LYS A 464 8.56 3.66 -23.41
CA LYS A 464 9.43 4.66 -22.74
C LYS A 464 8.97 5.00 -21.32
N PHE A 465 7.74 4.69 -20.97
CA PHE A 465 7.19 4.84 -19.63
C PHE A 465 7.37 3.57 -18.76
N MET A 466 7.95 2.51 -19.30
CA MET A 466 8.41 1.38 -18.49
C MET A 466 9.48 1.86 -17.49
N PRO A 467 9.60 1.20 -16.34
CA PRO A 467 10.65 1.55 -15.39
C PRO A 467 12.03 1.60 -16.05
N ASN A 468 12.79 2.60 -15.72
CA ASN A 468 14.15 2.82 -16.24
C ASN A 468 14.96 3.57 -15.18
N SER A 469 16.27 3.72 -15.38
CA SER A 469 17.17 4.36 -14.41
C SER A 469 16.80 5.81 -14.04
N PHE A 470 16.02 6.50 -14.87
CA PHE A 470 15.54 7.84 -14.56
C PHE A 470 14.18 7.78 -13.83
N PHE A 471 13.19 7.08 -14.40
CA PHE A 471 11.87 6.86 -13.83
C PHE A 471 11.79 5.43 -13.28
N ASN A 472 12.26 5.24 -12.07
CA ASN A 472 12.54 3.93 -11.48
C ASN A 472 11.40 3.32 -10.66
N MET A 473 10.21 3.95 -10.65
CA MET A 473 9.03 3.47 -9.91
C MET A 473 7.91 3.11 -10.88
N ALA A 474 7.68 1.84 -11.11
CA ALA A 474 6.67 1.37 -12.05
C ALA A 474 5.25 1.90 -11.75
N PRO A 475 4.74 1.90 -10.49
CA PRO A 475 3.45 2.48 -10.20
C PRO A 475 3.37 3.99 -10.49
N MET A 476 4.44 4.72 -10.19
CA MET A 476 4.50 6.17 -10.47
C MET A 476 4.55 6.47 -11.96
N ASN A 477 5.18 5.60 -12.77
CA ASN A 477 5.16 5.73 -14.23
C ASN A 477 3.74 5.57 -14.78
N SER A 478 2.97 4.63 -14.24
CA SER A 478 1.56 4.46 -14.59
C SER A 478 0.72 5.69 -14.24
N LEU A 479 0.89 6.22 -13.03
CA LEU A 479 0.22 7.46 -12.60
C LEU A 479 0.68 8.67 -13.43
N MET A 480 1.96 8.77 -13.76
CA MET A 480 2.50 9.84 -14.60
C MET A 480 1.89 9.80 -15.99
N LEU A 481 1.81 8.62 -16.60
CA LEU A 481 1.18 8.44 -17.91
C LEU A 481 -0.31 8.81 -17.86
N PHE A 482 -1.03 8.32 -16.85
CA PHE A 482 -2.43 8.64 -16.64
C PHE A 482 -2.65 10.14 -16.48
N ASN A 483 -1.93 10.80 -15.59
CA ASN A 483 -2.02 12.24 -15.37
C ASN A 483 -1.63 13.04 -16.61
N GLY A 484 -0.62 12.59 -17.35
CA GLY A 484 -0.19 13.23 -18.59
C GLY A 484 -1.26 13.19 -19.69
N VAL A 485 -1.87 12.03 -19.91
CA VAL A 485 -2.91 11.85 -20.94
C VAL A 485 -4.23 12.49 -20.52
N VAL A 486 -4.70 12.25 -19.29
CA VAL A 486 -5.91 12.91 -18.76
C VAL A 486 -5.74 14.42 -18.74
N GLY A 487 -4.56 14.92 -18.34
CA GLY A 487 -4.22 16.33 -18.38
C GLY A 487 -4.23 16.89 -19.82
N GLY A 488 -3.69 16.15 -20.78
CA GLY A 488 -3.76 16.52 -22.20
C GLY A 488 -5.20 16.62 -22.71
N VAL A 489 -6.04 15.64 -22.37
CA VAL A 489 -7.47 15.67 -22.71
C VAL A 489 -8.18 16.84 -22.01
N PHE A 490 -7.90 17.08 -20.74
CA PHE A 490 -8.44 18.23 -20.00
C PHE A 490 -8.01 19.56 -20.64
N LEU A 491 -6.78 19.68 -21.09
CA LEU A 491 -6.30 20.88 -21.76
C LEU A 491 -7.08 21.10 -23.06
N VAL A 492 -7.24 20.09 -23.90
CA VAL A 492 -8.01 20.18 -25.14
C VAL A 492 -9.46 20.58 -24.86
N LEU A 493 -10.11 19.89 -23.93
CA LEU A 493 -11.50 20.20 -23.54
C LEU A 493 -11.60 21.62 -22.97
N TYR A 494 -10.65 22.01 -22.13
CA TYR A 494 -10.61 23.38 -21.61
C TYR A 494 -10.47 24.42 -22.73
N LEU A 495 -9.57 24.24 -23.67
CA LEU A 495 -9.37 25.12 -24.79
C LEU A 495 -10.63 25.22 -25.68
N LEU A 496 -11.28 24.08 -25.95
CA LEU A 496 -12.56 24.06 -26.69
C LEU A 496 -13.63 24.89 -25.96
N VAL A 497 -13.83 24.65 -24.66
CA VAL A 497 -14.81 25.43 -23.89
C VAL A 497 -14.41 26.91 -23.79
N PHE A 498 -13.12 27.18 -23.61
CA PHE A 498 -12.60 28.54 -23.57
C PHE A 498 -12.86 29.31 -24.88
N PHE A 499 -12.55 28.73 -26.04
CA PHE A 499 -12.71 29.43 -27.34
C PHE A 499 -14.17 29.46 -27.80
N LEU A 500 -14.93 28.38 -27.62
CA LEU A 500 -16.31 28.30 -28.13
C LEU A 500 -17.31 29.08 -27.27
N ILE A 501 -17.11 29.06 -25.94
CA ILE A 501 -18.05 29.62 -24.99
C ILE A 501 -17.43 30.74 -24.16
N GLY A 502 -16.25 30.50 -23.60
CA GLY A 502 -15.60 31.37 -22.62
C GLY A 502 -15.29 32.76 -23.16
N ARG A 503 -14.69 32.84 -24.33
CA ARG A 503 -14.35 34.14 -24.96
C ARG A 503 -15.59 35.00 -25.17
N LYS A 504 -16.71 34.42 -25.57
CA LYS A 504 -18.00 35.14 -25.74
C LYS A 504 -18.55 35.65 -24.40
N LYS A 505 -18.11 35.07 -23.28
CA LYS A 505 -18.44 35.47 -21.91
C LYS A 505 -17.33 36.30 -21.23
N GLY A 506 -16.35 36.78 -21.99
CA GLY A 506 -15.26 37.61 -21.47
C GLY A 506 -14.08 36.87 -20.88
N ALA A 507 -13.97 35.55 -21.11
CA ALA A 507 -12.82 34.79 -20.61
C ALA A 507 -11.51 35.20 -21.28
N ASN A 508 -10.47 35.39 -20.49
CA ASN A 508 -9.11 35.72 -20.90
C ASN A 508 -8.11 35.14 -19.86
N LEU A 509 -6.81 35.32 -20.07
CA LEU A 509 -5.77 34.82 -19.16
C LEU A 509 -5.85 35.41 -17.74
N GLU A 510 -6.51 36.56 -17.59
CA GLU A 510 -6.73 37.17 -16.28
C GLU A 510 -7.87 36.47 -15.51
N THR A 511 -9.00 36.24 -16.21
CA THR A 511 -10.16 35.56 -15.64
C THR A 511 -9.88 34.07 -15.32
N THR A 512 -8.88 33.45 -15.99
CA THR A 512 -8.41 32.09 -15.65
C THR A 512 -7.51 32.06 -14.44
N GLY A 513 -7.05 33.20 -13.94
CA GLY A 513 -6.08 33.30 -12.85
C GLY A 513 -4.64 32.93 -13.23
N LEU A 514 -4.35 32.81 -14.54
CA LEU A 514 -3.01 32.49 -15.05
C LEU A 514 -2.13 33.71 -15.22
N LYS A 515 -2.72 34.89 -15.56
CA LYS A 515 -1.96 36.11 -15.80
C LYS A 515 -1.36 36.69 -14.53
N LEU A 516 -0.08 36.46 -14.32
CA LEU A 516 0.73 36.99 -13.25
C LEU A 516 2.09 37.47 -13.78
N PRO A 517 2.67 38.54 -13.25
CA PRO A 517 4.08 38.85 -13.49
C PRO A 517 4.96 37.66 -13.05
N PHE A 518 6.00 37.39 -13.82
CA PHE A 518 6.89 36.23 -13.58
C PHE A 518 7.45 36.23 -12.14
N THR A 519 7.83 37.39 -11.61
CA THR A 519 8.30 37.53 -10.23
C THR A 519 7.25 37.12 -9.18
N GLN A 520 5.95 37.32 -9.47
CA GLN A 520 4.87 36.88 -8.56
C GLN A 520 4.58 35.40 -8.70
N ILE A 521 4.81 34.79 -9.88
CA ILE A 521 4.78 33.33 -10.06
C ILE A 521 5.90 32.70 -9.19
N LEU A 522 7.13 33.23 -9.28
CA LEU A 522 8.25 32.75 -8.46
C LEU A 522 7.99 32.92 -6.95
N LYS A 523 7.38 34.04 -6.53
CA LYS A 523 6.97 34.21 -5.13
C LYS A 523 5.88 33.22 -4.72
N SER A 524 4.95 32.88 -5.60
CA SER A 524 3.92 31.86 -5.35
C SER A 524 4.54 30.47 -5.21
N LEU A 525 5.55 30.14 -6.04
CA LEU A 525 6.31 28.90 -5.94
C LEU A 525 7.09 28.85 -4.61
N LEU A 526 7.83 29.91 -4.30
CA LEU A 526 8.59 29.97 -3.04
C LEU A 526 7.67 29.83 -1.81
N LEU A 527 6.50 30.49 -1.84
CA LEU A 527 5.51 30.33 -0.78
C LEU A 527 4.98 28.91 -0.64
N ALA A 528 4.72 28.25 -1.79
CA ALA A 528 4.30 26.83 -1.80
C ALA A 528 5.41 25.94 -1.22
N VAL A 529 6.66 26.13 -1.62
CA VAL A 529 7.83 25.39 -1.11
C VAL A 529 7.99 25.60 0.40
N LEU A 530 7.96 26.85 0.88
CA LEU A 530 8.10 27.13 2.31
C LEU A 530 6.94 26.55 3.14
N SER A 531 5.72 26.59 2.59
CA SER A 531 4.56 26.02 3.27
C SER A 531 4.64 24.49 3.32
N PHE A 532 5.05 23.86 2.22
CA PHE A 532 5.26 22.43 2.15
C PHE A 532 6.40 21.99 3.07
N ALA A 533 7.59 22.55 2.90
CA ALA A 533 8.78 22.18 3.65
C ALA A 533 8.61 22.40 5.17
N GLY A 534 7.95 23.51 5.57
CA GLY A 534 7.74 23.80 6.99
C GLY A 534 6.84 22.77 7.69
N ILE A 535 5.74 22.37 7.07
CA ILE A 535 4.86 21.34 7.66
C ILE A 535 5.47 19.95 7.52
N TYR A 536 6.13 19.67 6.41
CA TYR A 536 6.76 18.37 6.20
C TYR A 536 7.94 18.14 7.17
N ALA A 537 8.65 19.20 7.56
CA ALA A 537 9.63 19.14 8.65
C ALA A 537 8.99 18.74 10.00
N VAL A 538 7.76 19.20 10.26
CA VAL A 538 7.02 18.76 11.45
C VAL A 538 6.64 17.28 11.35
N VAL A 539 6.26 16.79 10.16
CA VAL A 539 6.04 15.35 9.93
C VAL A 539 7.29 14.53 10.28
N TYR A 540 8.46 14.95 9.77
CA TYR A 540 9.74 14.32 10.14
C TYR A 540 10.01 14.35 11.64
N ALA A 541 9.80 15.50 12.28
CA ALA A 541 10.04 15.63 13.72
C ALA A 541 9.11 14.73 14.55
N CYS A 542 7.82 14.67 14.17
CA CYS A 542 6.86 13.79 14.83
C CYS A 542 7.24 12.31 14.65
N SER A 543 7.57 11.88 13.44
CA SER A 543 8.01 10.52 13.17
C SER A 543 9.28 10.15 13.91
N ALA A 544 10.32 11.01 13.86
CA ALA A 544 11.60 10.77 14.53
C ALA A 544 11.48 10.70 16.06
N LEU A 545 10.56 11.45 16.66
CA LEU A 545 10.39 11.50 18.11
C LEU A 545 9.47 10.39 18.66
N SER A 546 8.50 9.96 17.85
CA SER A 546 7.48 9.01 18.31
C SER A 546 7.58 7.64 17.65
N GLY A 547 8.39 7.47 16.59
CA GLY A 547 8.41 6.25 15.77
C GLY A 547 7.08 5.95 15.10
N THR A 548 6.19 6.98 14.93
CA THR A 548 4.87 6.81 14.32
C THR A 548 4.69 7.73 13.13
N ASN A 549 3.98 7.27 12.11
CA ASN A 549 3.66 8.04 10.91
C ASN A 549 2.20 8.50 10.90
N PHE A 550 1.89 9.55 10.13
CA PHE A 550 0.50 9.98 9.87
C PHE A 550 -0.08 9.14 8.74
N SER A 551 -0.43 7.91 9.07
CA SER A 551 -1.00 6.92 8.17
C SER A 551 -2.36 6.45 8.65
N PHE A 552 -3.26 6.20 7.70
CA PHE A 552 -4.56 5.60 7.92
C PHE A 552 -4.89 4.73 6.71
N PHE A 553 -4.90 3.42 6.89
CA PHE A 553 -4.94 2.46 5.78
C PHE A 553 -3.79 2.72 4.80
N LYS A 554 -4.09 2.94 3.51
CA LYS A 554 -3.14 3.34 2.47
C LYS A 554 -3.03 4.86 2.27
N PHE A 555 -3.59 5.65 3.17
CA PHE A 555 -3.50 7.11 3.15
C PHE A 555 -2.41 7.56 4.09
N ASN A 556 -1.33 8.11 3.57
CA ASN A 556 -0.22 8.52 4.41
C ASN A 556 0.51 9.76 3.88
N ILE A 557 1.10 10.49 4.79
CA ILE A 557 2.18 11.45 4.56
C ILE A 557 3.24 11.10 5.59
N MET A 558 4.31 10.45 5.12
CA MET A 558 5.38 9.93 5.95
C MET A 558 6.73 10.47 5.49
N PRO A 559 7.77 10.43 6.32
CA PRO A 559 9.13 10.76 5.91
C PRO A 559 9.57 9.97 4.68
N MET A 560 10.33 10.60 3.80
CA MET A 560 10.92 9.97 2.62
C MET A 560 12.44 9.87 2.80
N ASP A 561 13.00 8.75 2.40
CA ASP A 561 14.45 8.57 2.27
C ASP A 561 15.03 9.37 1.08
N SER A 562 16.35 9.30 0.89
CA SER A 562 17.04 10.00 -0.18
C SER A 562 16.59 9.56 -1.58
N THR A 563 16.24 8.28 -1.77
CA THR A 563 15.83 7.72 -3.06
C THR A 563 14.45 8.21 -3.46
N HIS A 564 13.51 8.23 -2.51
CA HIS A 564 12.18 8.79 -2.72
C HIS A 564 12.22 10.31 -2.97
N TRP A 565 13.13 11.04 -2.30
CA TRP A 565 13.33 12.46 -2.60
C TRP A 565 13.85 12.71 -4.02
N VAL A 566 14.82 11.92 -4.48
CA VAL A 566 15.30 12.00 -5.87
C VAL A 566 14.16 11.71 -6.85
N ALA A 567 13.37 10.67 -6.60
CA ALA A 567 12.21 10.35 -7.40
C ALA A 567 11.16 11.48 -7.37
N PHE A 568 10.87 12.06 -6.20
CA PHE A 568 9.96 13.20 -6.07
C PHE A 568 10.31 14.31 -7.07
N PHE A 569 11.56 14.74 -7.16
CA PHE A 569 11.97 15.79 -8.08
C PHE A 569 11.89 15.36 -9.57
N LYS A 570 12.10 14.08 -9.87
CA LYS A 570 11.97 13.55 -11.25
C LYS A 570 10.52 13.56 -11.74
N TYR A 571 9.57 13.20 -10.90
CA TYR A 571 8.15 13.16 -11.23
C TYR A 571 7.44 14.51 -11.11
N LEU A 572 7.96 15.44 -10.32
CA LEU A 572 7.35 16.73 -9.99
C LEU A 572 6.89 17.56 -11.21
N PRO A 573 7.63 17.67 -12.31
CA PRO A 573 7.21 18.50 -13.44
C PRO A 573 5.84 18.12 -14.01
N VAL A 574 5.52 16.83 -14.12
CA VAL A 574 4.23 16.37 -14.64
C VAL A 574 3.11 16.72 -13.66
N TRP A 575 3.34 16.54 -12.36
CA TRP A 575 2.37 16.89 -11.31
C TRP A 575 2.12 18.40 -11.26
N LEU A 576 3.15 19.21 -11.39
CA LEU A 576 2.99 20.69 -11.46
C LEU A 576 2.09 21.11 -12.62
N LEU A 577 2.35 20.60 -13.82
CA LEU A 577 1.54 20.92 -15.00
C LEU A 577 0.09 20.45 -14.84
N PHE A 578 -0.12 19.22 -14.36
CA PHE A 578 -1.45 18.67 -14.17
C PHE A 578 -2.26 19.47 -13.13
N PHE A 579 -1.69 19.72 -11.94
CA PHE A 579 -2.41 20.42 -10.88
C PHE A 579 -2.59 21.92 -11.12
N LEU A 580 -1.73 22.56 -11.91
CA LEU A 580 -1.97 23.91 -12.41
C LEU A 580 -3.19 23.94 -13.35
N LEU A 581 -3.28 23.00 -14.28
CA LEU A 581 -4.44 22.87 -15.16
C LEU A 581 -5.72 22.57 -14.39
N CYS A 582 -5.68 21.64 -13.44
CA CYS A 582 -6.78 21.36 -12.53
C CYS A 582 -7.21 22.63 -11.78
N GLY A 583 -6.25 23.42 -11.28
CA GLY A 583 -6.51 24.69 -10.62
C GLY A 583 -7.27 25.70 -11.52
N VAL A 584 -6.93 25.73 -12.82
CA VAL A 584 -7.69 26.54 -13.81
C VAL A 584 -9.12 26.01 -13.96
N ILE A 585 -9.28 24.71 -14.13
CA ILE A 585 -10.61 24.08 -14.29
C ILE A 585 -11.48 24.35 -13.06
N TYR A 586 -10.95 24.13 -11.86
CA TYR A 586 -11.68 24.32 -10.60
C TYR A 586 -12.09 25.77 -10.34
N ASN A 587 -11.29 26.74 -10.75
CA ASN A 587 -11.46 28.13 -10.36
C ASN A 587 -12.05 29.01 -11.46
N SER A 588 -11.89 28.68 -12.73
CA SER A 588 -12.42 29.49 -13.82
C SER A 588 -13.61 28.86 -14.54
N LEU A 589 -13.72 27.52 -14.57
CA LEU A 589 -14.73 26.82 -15.36
C LEU A 589 -15.84 26.26 -14.50
N THR A 590 -15.52 25.47 -13.48
CA THR A 590 -16.51 24.75 -12.66
C THR A 590 -17.03 25.58 -11.49
N ARG A 591 -16.45 26.73 -11.21
CA ARG A 591 -16.97 27.67 -10.22
C ARG A 591 -18.17 28.45 -10.76
N ILE A 592 -19.24 28.54 -9.98
CA ILE A 592 -20.45 29.30 -10.30
C ILE A 592 -20.42 30.62 -9.52
N ASN A 593 -20.50 31.77 -10.23
CA ASN A 593 -20.39 33.11 -9.62
C ASN A 593 -21.51 33.42 -8.62
N ASN A 594 -22.74 33.01 -8.94
CA ASN A 594 -23.94 33.27 -8.12
C ASN A 594 -24.32 32.10 -7.19
N ALA A 595 -23.44 31.13 -7.00
CA ALA A 595 -23.65 30.02 -6.07
C ALA A 595 -23.00 30.28 -4.71
N PRO A 596 -23.54 29.71 -3.62
CA PRO A 596 -22.92 29.80 -2.31
C PRO A 596 -21.56 29.08 -2.28
N ALA A 597 -20.70 29.50 -1.36
CA ALA A 597 -19.32 29.03 -1.28
C ALA A 597 -19.24 27.48 -1.09
N TRP A 598 -20.09 26.92 -0.24
CA TRP A 598 -20.11 25.47 0.01
C TRP A 598 -20.39 24.64 -1.25
N LEU A 599 -21.31 25.12 -2.11
CA LEU A 599 -21.62 24.44 -3.37
C LEU A 599 -20.40 24.48 -4.31
N ASN A 600 -19.69 25.60 -4.38
CA ASN A 600 -18.47 25.69 -5.18
C ASN A 600 -17.33 24.79 -4.65
N TYR A 601 -17.23 24.57 -3.34
CA TYR A 601 -16.31 23.58 -2.77
C TYR A 601 -16.72 22.14 -3.11
N LEU A 602 -18.02 21.81 -3.00
CA LEU A 602 -18.55 20.50 -3.39
C LEU A 602 -18.31 20.22 -4.88
N LEU A 603 -18.61 21.20 -5.75
CA LEU A 603 -18.41 21.04 -7.19
C LEU A 603 -16.94 20.81 -7.56
N CYS A 604 -15.98 21.52 -6.95
CA CYS A 604 -14.58 21.25 -7.25
C CYS A 604 -14.11 19.89 -6.68
N ALA A 605 -14.62 19.47 -5.54
CA ALA A 605 -14.34 18.13 -5.00
C ALA A 605 -14.88 17.03 -5.93
N VAL A 606 -16.14 17.15 -6.36
CA VAL A 606 -16.75 16.17 -7.28
C VAL A 606 -16.05 16.11 -8.63
N VAL A 607 -15.70 17.24 -9.24
CA VAL A 607 -15.00 17.21 -10.54
C VAL A 607 -13.59 16.62 -10.44
N SER A 608 -12.95 16.72 -9.27
CA SER A 608 -11.59 16.22 -9.07
C SER A 608 -11.52 14.68 -8.97
N CYS A 609 -12.53 14.05 -8.41
CA CYS A 609 -12.53 12.60 -8.16
C CYS A 609 -13.78 11.87 -8.64
N GLY A 610 -14.83 12.60 -9.10
CA GLY A 610 -16.14 12.00 -9.41
C GLY A 610 -16.09 10.94 -10.50
N GLY A 611 -15.28 11.13 -11.53
CA GLY A 611 -15.06 10.12 -12.55
C GLY A 611 -14.42 8.84 -11.98
N LEU A 612 -13.42 8.99 -11.15
CA LEU A 612 -12.76 7.88 -10.45
C LEU A 612 -13.73 7.20 -9.48
N ALA A 613 -14.51 8.01 -8.73
CA ALA A 613 -15.51 7.49 -7.80
C ALA A 613 -16.61 6.67 -8.51
N MET A 614 -17.07 7.12 -9.68
CA MET A 614 -18.04 6.37 -10.50
C MET A 614 -17.50 5.01 -10.93
N MET A 615 -16.24 4.94 -11.31
CA MET A 615 -15.58 3.71 -11.70
C MET A 615 -15.47 2.73 -10.52
N PHE A 616 -15.02 3.20 -9.36
CA PHE A 616 -14.94 2.38 -8.15
C PHE A 616 -16.34 1.93 -7.69
N ALA A 617 -17.34 2.80 -7.75
CA ALA A 617 -18.71 2.44 -7.41
C ALA A 617 -19.25 1.32 -8.33
N TYR A 618 -18.91 1.33 -9.60
CA TYR A 618 -19.28 0.24 -10.52
C TYR A 618 -18.50 -1.05 -10.19
N ASP A 619 -17.20 -0.96 -10.02
CA ASP A 619 -16.34 -2.13 -9.79
C ASP A 619 -16.67 -2.84 -8.47
N TYR A 620 -16.58 -2.10 -7.36
CA TYR A 620 -16.85 -2.65 -6.03
C TYR A 620 -18.34 -2.87 -5.78
N GLY A 621 -19.23 -2.05 -6.36
CA GLY A 621 -20.67 -2.27 -6.27
C GLY A 621 -21.08 -3.62 -6.89
N LYS A 622 -20.49 -3.99 -8.02
CA LYS A 622 -20.71 -5.30 -8.62
C LYS A 622 -20.05 -6.42 -7.79
N LEU A 623 -18.83 -6.21 -7.31
CA LEU A 623 -18.13 -7.16 -6.45
C LEU A 623 -18.97 -7.51 -5.20
N PHE A 624 -19.44 -6.50 -4.47
CA PHE A 624 -20.24 -6.73 -3.26
C PHE A 624 -21.63 -7.31 -3.53
N ALA A 625 -22.20 -7.04 -4.71
CA ALA A 625 -23.51 -7.57 -5.08
C ALA A 625 -23.46 -9.01 -5.61
N THR A 626 -22.37 -9.42 -6.25
CA THR A 626 -22.31 -10.67 -7.01
C THR A 626 -21.09 -11.56 -6.74
N GLY A 627 -20.14 -11.11 -5.91
CA GLY A 627 -18.84 -11.78 -5.74
C GLY A 627 -17.88 -11.56 -6.91
N VAL A 628 -18.34 -10.92 -7.99
CA VAL A 628 -17.56 -10.76 -9.24
C VAL A 628 -17.29 -9.28 -9.48
N ARG A 629 -16.05 -8.91 -9.75
CA ARG A 629 -15.69 -7.52 -10.06
C ARG A 629 -16.42 -7.00 -11.30
N GLY A 630 -16.73 -5.71 -11.29
CA GLY A 630 -17.21 -4.99 -12.49
C GLY A 630 -16.15 -4.93 -13.58
N ILE A 631 -14.90 -4.92 -13.13
CA ILE A 631 -13.70 -4.75 -13.94
C ILE A 631 -12.81 -5.96 -13.69
N GLN A 632 -12.97 -6.98 -14.52
CA GLN A 632 -12.33 -8.26 -14.28
C GLN A 632 -11.13 -8.49 -15.18
N TYR A 633 -9.99 -8.91 -14.57
CA TYR A 633 -8.93 -9.64 -15.27
C TYR A 633 -8.89 -11.07 -14.75
N ILE A 634 -9.16 -12.01 -15.63
CA ILE A 634 -8.97 -13.43 -15.37
C ILE A 634 -7.89 -13.93 -16.32
N PRO A 635 -6.74 -14.39 -15.83
CA PRO A 635 -5.72 -14.99 -16.69
C PRO A 635 -6.29 -16.18 -17.45
N GLY A 636 -6.08 -16.17 -18.76
CA GLY A 636 -6.58 -17.24 -19.65
C GLY A 636 -8.01 -17.07 -20.12
N THR A 637 -8.75 -16.06 -19.63
CA THR A 637 -10.03 -15.68 -20.24
C THR A 637 -9.82 -14.64 -21.33
N THR A 638 -10.64 -14.70 -22.35
CA THR A 638 -10.63 -13.72 -23.44
C THR A 638 -11.04 -12.35 -22.90
N SER A 639 -10.18 -11.35 -23.10
CA SER A 639 -10.60 -9.96 -23.01
C SER A 639 -11.87 -9.76 -23.85
N PRO A 640 -12.76 -8.80 -23.49
CA PRO A 640 -13.88 -8.46 -24.38
C PRO A 640 -13.38 -8.33 -25.82
N GLU A 641 -14.11 -8.89 -26.78
CA GLU A 641 -13.68 -9.00 -28.19
C GLU A 641 -13.13 -7.69 -28.75
N TRP A 642 -13.75 -6.56 -28.40
CA TRP A 642 -13.28 -5.25 -28.84
C TRP A 642 -11.92 -4.85 -28.26
N LEU A 643 -11.56 -5.35 -27.08
CA LEU A 643 -10.27 -5.10 -26.44
C LEU A 643 -9.21 -6.05 -26.96
N ALA A 644 -9.58 -7.32 -27.15
CA ALA A 644 -8.73 -8.33 -27.76
C ALA A 644 -8.40 -7.95 -29.23
N ALA A 645 -9.36 -7.37 -29.93
CA ALA A 645 -9.16 -6.88 -31.32
C ALA A 645 -8.12 -5.77 -31.43
N VAL A 646 -7.87 -5.01 -30.36
CA VAL A 646 -6.79 -4.01 -30.29
C VAL A 646 -5.55 -4.50 -29.54
N GLY A 647 -5.47 -5.80 -29.25
CA GLY A 647 -4.31 -6.40 -28.58
C GLY A 647 -4.17 -6.00 -27.11
N MET A 648 -5.29 -5.71 -26.46
CA MET A 648 -5.33 -5.23 -25.09
C MET A 648 -5.95 -6.25 -24.13
N SER A 649 -5.32 -6.51 -22.98
CA SER A 649 -5.88 -7.22 -21.84
C SER A 649 -6.03 -6.27 -20.64
N PHE A 650 -6.96 -6.54 -19.74
CA PHE A 650 -7.18 -5.66 -18.58
C PHE A 650 -6.22 -5.97 -17.42
N PRO A 651 -5.41 -5.03 -16.97
CA PRO A 651 -4.62 -5.16 -15.76
C PRO A 651 -5.22 -4.27 -14.65
N THR A 652 -6.01 -4.79 -13.77
CA THR A 652 -6.93 -3.86 -13.11
C THR A 652 -6.98 -3.92 -11.61
N ALA A 653 -6.66 -5.06 -10.99
CA ALA A 653 -6.72 -5.18 -9.55
C ALA A 653 -5.69 -4.30 -8.84
N LEU A 654 -4.43 -4.32 -9.29
CA LEU A 654 -3.35 -3.48 -8.72
C LEU A 654 -3.63 -1.98 -8.89
N ALA A 655 -4.15 -1.58 -10.05
CA ALA A 655 -4.49 -0.21 -10.33
C ALA A 655 -5.59 0.31 -9.40
N GLY A 656 -6.59 -0.52 -9.07
CA GLY A 656 -7.64 -0.19 -8.10
C GLY A 656 -7.06 0.21 -6.74
N ILE A 657 -6.19 -0.63 -6.19
CA ILE A 657 -5.56 -0.36 -4.89
C ILE A 657 -4.73 0.93 -4.90
N MET A 658 -3.95 1.17 -5.96
CA MET A 658 -3.11 2.37 -6.08
C MET A 658 -3.93 3.66 -6.17
N LEU A 659 -5.06 3.61 -6.88
CA LEU A 659 -5.91 4.79 -7.09
C LEU A 659 -6.91 5.03 -5.95
N PHE A 660 -7.13 4.06 -5.08
CA PHE A 660 -8.07 4.23 -3.97
C PHE A 660 -7.67 5.42 -3.08
N GLY A 661 -6.37 5.60 -2.81
CA GLY A 661 -5.86 6.76 -2.10
C GLY A 661 -6.20 8.10 -2.75
N LEU A 662 -6.32 8.13 -4.09
CA LEU A 662 -6.68 9.35 -4.83
C LEU A 662 -8.12 9.78 -4.58
N LEU A 663 -9.05 8.86 -4.28
CA LEU A 663 -10.43 9.21 -3.88
C LEU A 663 -10.47 10.07 -2.61
N PHE A 664 -9.49 9.93 -1.75
CA PHE A 664 -9.35 10.71 -0.52
C PHE A 664 -8.63 12.04 -0.78
N ILE A 665 -7.45 12.01 -1.42
CA ILE A 665 -6.59 13.18 -1.49
C ILE A 665 -7.04 14.20 -2.55
N LEU A 666 -7.59 13.77 -3.70
CA LEU A 666 -7.99 14.67 -4.78
C LEU A 666 -9.11 15.65 -4.38
N PRO A 667 -10.22 15.23 -3.75
CA PRO A 667 -11.26 16.17 -3.34
C PRO A 667 -10.76 17.16 -2.29
N ILE A 668 -9.91 16.72 -1.35
CA ILE A 668 -9.32 17.59 -0.34
C ILE A 668 -8.43 18.65 -1.01
N THR A 669 -7.51 18.25 -1.88
CA THR A 669 -6.60 19.17 -2.54
C THR A 669 -7.28 20.09 -3.54
N ALA A 670 -8.39 19.67 -4.18
CA ALA A 670 -9.22 20.54 -4.99
C ALA A 670 -9.85 21.67 -4.13
N VAL A 671 -10.38 21.33 -2.95
CA VAL A 671 -10.89 22.32 -1.99
C VAL A 671 -9.77 23.25 -1.49
N MET A 672 -8.59 22.70 -1.18
CA MET A 672 -7.41 23.48 -0.80
C MET A 672 -7.01 24.47 -1.90
N SER A 673 -6.93 24.02 -3.17
CA SER A 673 -6.68 24.88 -4.33
C SER A 673 -7.71 26.01 -4.42
N ARG A 674 -8.98 25.69 -4.21
CA ARG A 674 -10.08 26.67 -4.23
C ARG A 674 -9.97 27.69 -3.09
N VAL A 675 -9.62 27.26 -1.88
CA VAL A 675 -9.41 28.16 -0.73
C VAL A 675 -8.25 29.12 -1.00
N LEU A 676 -7.13 28.60 -1.52
CA LEU A 676 -5.95 29.41 -1.83
C LEU A 676 -6.23 30.37 -2.99
N HIS A 677 -6.91 29.93 -4.06
CA HIS A 677 -7.33 30.82 -5.15
C HIS A 677 -8.22 31.97 -4.65
N LYS A 678 -9.19 31.69 -3.80
CA LYS A 678 -10.07 32.72 -3.21
C LYS A 678 -9.28 33.80 -2.48
N LYS A 679 -8.12 33.47 -1.93
CA LYS A 679 -7.29 34.38 -1.13
C LYS A 679 -6.16 35.03 -1.94
N ALA A 680 -5.50 34.28 -2.82
CA ALA A 680 -4.40 34.79 -3.65
C ALA A 680 -4.87 35.41 -4.97
N GLY A 681 -6.06 35.07 -5.45
CA GLY A 681 -6.63 35.57 -6.72
C GLY A 681 -5.99 34.98 -7.97
N SER A 682 -5.15 33.94 -7.81
CA SER A 682 -4.49 33.24 -8.92
C SER A 682 -4.44 31.74 -8.67
N VAL A 683 -4.20 30.96 -9.72
CA VAL A 683 -4.14 29.48 -9.62
C VAL A 683 -2.76 28.97 -9.19
N TRP A 684 -1.71 29.78 -9.26
CA TRP A 684 -0.33 29.36 -9.10
C TRP A 684 -0.02 28.77 -7.74
N LEU A 685 -0.35 29.48 -6.65
CA LEU A 685 -0.09 29.00 -5.29
C LEU A 685 -0.82 27.70 -5.00
N GLY A 686 -2.11 27.63 -5.38
CA GLY A 686 -2.91 26.42 -5.20
C GLY A 686 -2.37 25.25 -6.03
N GLY A 687 -2.05 25.48 -7.30
CA GLY A 687 -1.53 24.44 -8.19
C GLY A 687 -0.17 23.89 -7.71
N PHE A 688 0.77 24.75 -7.30
CA PHE A 688 2.07 24.32 -6.81
C PHE A 688 1.95 23.52 -5.50
N LEU A 689 1.23 24.05 -4.52
CA LEU A 689 1.12 23.39 -3.21
C LEU A 689 0.38 22.04 -3.31
N THR A 690 -0.70 21.97 -4.08
CA THR A 690 -1.43 20.70 -4.25
C THR A 690 -0.62 19.67 -5.04
N ALA A 691 0.20 20.09 -6.01
CA ALA A 691 1.12 19.19 -6.71
C ALA A 691 2.12 18.55 -5.73
N PHE A 692 2.72 19.33 -4.84
CA PHE A 692 3.65 18.81 -3.83
C PHE A 692 2.96 17.81 -2.88
N ILE A 693 1.76 18.17 -2.40
CA ILE A 693 1.02 17.35 -1.43
C ILE A 693 0.58 16.01 -2.07
N VAL A 694 0.01 16.04 -3.29
CA VAL A 694 -0.42 14.79 -3.94
C VAL A 694 0.77 13.95 -4.34
N LEU A 695 1.87 14.57 -4.77
CA LEU A 695 3.06 13.82 -5.12
C LEU A 695 3.68 13.13 -3.88
N VAL A 696 3.85 13.82 -2.75
CA VAL A 696 4.36 13.17 -1.53
C VAL A 696 3.41 12.10 -1.02
N PHE A 697 2.10 12.34 -1.06
CA PHE A 697 1.09 11.36 -0.68
C PHE A 697 1.15 10.07 -1.51
N THR A 698 1.51 10.17 -2.78
CA THR A 698 1.59 9.00 -3.67
C THR A 698 2.96 8.34 -3.68
N ILE A 699 4.05 9.11 -3.52
CA ILE A 699 5.40 8.59 -3.71
C ILE A 699 6.05 8.05 -2.44
N SER A 700 5.66 8.54 -1.25
CA SER A 700 6.35 8.25 0.02
C SER A 700 6.35 6.76 0.42
N HIS A 701 5.46 5.95 -0.15
CA HIS A 701 5.34 4.52 0.10
C HIS A 701 5.45 3.67 -1.18
N MET A 702 5.83 4.28 -2.31
CA MET A 702 5.88 3.56 -3.58
C MET A 702 7.17 2.75 -3.74
N VAL A 703 7.00 1.58 -4.34
CA VAL A 703 8.11 0.67 -4.61
C VAL A 703 9.07 1.21 -5.67
N ILE A 704 10.35 1.08 -5.40
CA ILE A 704 11.42 1.29 -6.37
C ILE A 704 11.59 -0.02 -7.14
N SER A 705 11.46 0.05 -8.45
CA SER A 705 11.42 -1.14 -9.30
C SER A 705 12.73 -1.41 -10.05
N ILE A 706 13.64 -0.44 -10.14
CA ILE A 706 14.96 -0.56 -10.76
C ILE A 706 15.98 0.28 -9.99
#